data_163161ed0f0fa7fb5c736d4aa8fd5945
#
_entry.id   163161ed0f0fa7fb5c736d4aa8fd5945
#
_cell.length_a   1.000
_cell.length_b   1.000
_cell.length_c   1.000
_cell.angle_alpha   90.00
_cell.angle_beta   90.00
_cell.angle_gamma   90.00
#
_symmetry.space_group_name_H-M   'P 1'
#
loop_
_entity.id
_entity.type
_entity.pdbx_description
1 polymer ?
#
loop_
_entity_poly.entity_id
_entity_poly.type
_entity_poly.pdbx_seq_one_letter_code
_entity_poly.pdbx_strand_id
1 'polypeptide(L)'
;MEETQQNILSVPLVTLRGNVIYPKLVSHIDIGREKSMAAIEKAMDTNRLLMVAAQLRENDENPGFDEIYHVGTLVKIQQMLRVPGGGVRILVDGLYRAVINGFSERDEYLEVAVEEIPEYVDDQLEEEALRRVMAGRFEDWLRRVKDGDEIRDKISVLEGPGVLADFIASQLPLQLIVKQQILETASVSERIRRVTGLLDIETDIARLEAEISKEVRSQMDKQQREYYLREKIRVIHNELGDKVDKDTEVEELREKIRALVLPDYVEKALMKEVDRLDQMPPMMAESAIIRTYIDWVMALPWSEESQDNADLKAAQETLDKDHYGLEKVKERIIEYLAVRQLTRRAKGPILCLVGPPGTGKTSIARSIARAMNKKYVRVSLGGVRDEAEIRGHRRTYIGALPGRIMTGMKQAGTKNPVFLLDEVDKLASDLRGDPSAALLEVLDPEQNDTFTDHFIDLPYDLSKVFWIMTANVIGNIPRPLLDRMEIIDFSSYTEDEKVQIAKKYLVPKQLKENGVMPREAKFSDSVLRHIIRDYTREAGVRTLEKTIGSVCRKLAKAILVDEKPDLSITVKRLPDLLGPARFLPSSHNRQDEVGLVTGLAWTQVGGEVLETEVVAVKGKGSLILTGRLGDVMKESATAAVTYVRRRADELALPEDFNTKTDLHIHLPEGAIPKDGPSAGITMATAIASALTGKAVRHDVAMTGEITLRGSVLPVGGIKEKVIAAHRVGIKKVLLPEDNKRDMVDVPQKVKDDMDFVFVRHMDQVLEQALVK
;
A
#
# COMPACT_ATOMS: atom_id res chain seq x y z
N MET A 1 -35.55 -47.08 10.09
CA MET A 1 -34.19 -46.52 10.33
C MET A 1 -33.24 -47.49 9.65
N GLU A 2 -32.96 -47.25 8.38
CA GLU A 2 -31.90 -47.95 7.66
C GLU A 2 -30.62 -47.16 7.94
N GLU A 3 -29.66 -47.81 8.59
CA GLU A 3 -28.30 -47.32 8.75
C GLU A 3 -27.68 -47.27 7.36
N THR A 4 -27.51 -46.05 6.83
CA THR A 4 -26.70 -45.79 5.66
C THR A 4 -25.25 -46.09 6.07
N GLN A 5 -24.70 -47.23 5.67
CA GLN A 5 -23.28 -47.53 5.77
C GLN A 5 -22.53 -46.44 4.94
N GLN A 6 -21.92 -45.50 5.63
CA GLN A 6 -21.01 -44.54 5.04
C GLN A 6 -19.82 -45.31 4.45
N ASN A 7 -19.69 -45.30 3.13
CA ASN A 7 -18.58 -45.91 2.41
C ASN A 7 -17.34 -45.01 2.53
N ILE A 8 -16.60 -45.17 3.63
CA ILE A 8 -15.30 -44.50 3.80
C ILE A 8 -14.29 -45.27 2.96
N LEU A 9 -13.71 -44.59 1.96
CA LEU A 9 -12.71 -45.17 1.06
C LEU A 9 -11.32 -44.66 1.45
N SER A 10 -10.34 -45.56 1.60
CA SER A 10 -8.93 -45.17 1.81
C SER A 10 -8.20 -45.11 0.47
N VAL A 11 -7.60 -43.96 0.15
CA VAL A 11 -6.94 -43.70 -1.13
C VAL A 11 -5.68 -42.85 -0.96
N PRO A 12 -4.69 -43.00 -1.84
CA PRO A 12 -3.53 -42.08 -1.87
C PRO A 12 -3.96 -40.67 -2.15
N LEU A 13 -3.22 -39.70 -1.58
CA LEU A 13 -3.44 -38.23 -1.73
C LEU A 13 -2.36 -37.60 -2.56
N VAL A 14 -2.76 -36.73 -3.48
CA VAL A 14 -1.88 -35.76 -4.17
C VAL A 14 -2.34 -34.35 -3.88
N THR A 15 -1.42 -33.49 -3.45
CA THR A 15 -1.68 -32.07 -3.16
C THR A 15 -1.29 -31.20 -4.34
N LEU A 16 -2.19 -30.29 -4.75
CA LEU A 16 -2.00 -29.37 -5.88
C LEU A 16 -1.60 -27.97 -5.43
N ARG A 17 -0.73 -27.35 -6.21
CA ARG A 17 -0.33 -25.94 -6.06
C ARG A 17 -1.18 -25.06 -6.97
N GLY A 18 -1.89 -24.10 -6.40
CA GLY A 18 -2.58 -23.03 -7.14
C GLY A 18 -3.72 -23.47 -8.05
N ASN A 19 -4.17 -24.75 -8.00
CA ASN A 19 -5.23 -25.24 -8.85
C ASN A 19 -6.17 -26.21 -8.11
N VAL A 20 -7.38 -26.38 -8.68
CA VAL A 20 -8.44 -27.27 -8.20
C VAL A 20 -8.91 -28.13 -9.36
N ILE A 21 -9.19 -29.40 -9.10
CA ILE A 21 -9.82 -30.30 -10.06
C ILE A 21 -11.31 -30.43 -9.73
N TYR A 22 -12.15 -30.29 -10.72
CA TYR A 22 -13.60 -30.43 -10.55
C TYR A 22 -14.10 -31.81 -11.00
N PRO A 23 -15.17 -32.33 -10.41
CA PRO A 23 -15.79 -33.58 -10.80
C PRO A 23 -16.29 -33.62 -12.24
N LYS A 24 -16.29 -34.81 -12.86
CA LYS A 24 -16.74 -35.07 -14.24
C LYS A 24 -16.01 -34.29 -15.32
N LEU A 25 -14.82 -33.75 -14.97
CA LEU A 25 -13.92 -33.08 -15.90
C LEU A 25 -12.62 -33.86 -16.03
N VAL A 26 -12.13 -33.94 -17.26
CA VAL A 26 -10.83 -34.54 -17.56
C VAL A 26 -9.76 -33.44 -17.48
N SER A 27 -8.70 -33.70 -16.72
CA SER A 27 -7.64 -32.72 -16.46
C SER A 27 -6.25 -33.36 -16.51
N HIS A 28 -5.27 -32.56 -16.95
CA HIS A 28 -3.85 -32.92 -16.85
C HIS A 28 -3.24 -32.35 -15.57
N ILE A 29 -2.43 -33.16 -14.90
CA ILE A 29 -1.71 -32.74 -13.70
C ILE A 29 -0.22 -33.08 -13.90
N ASP A 30 0.64 -32.07 -13.72
CA ASP A 30 2.10 -32.23 -13.73
C ASP A 30 2.61 -32.38 -12.28
N ILE A 31 3.33 -33.46 -12.00
CA ILE A 31 3.77 -33.83 -10.66
C ILE A 31 5.27 -34.04 -10.64
N GLY A 32 5.95 -33.37 -9.71
CA GLY A 32 7.41 -33.46 -9.55
C GLY A 32 7.86 -33.86 -8.14
N ARG A 33 6.94 -33.94 -7.15
CA ARG A 33 7.27 -34.29 -5.77
C ARG A 33 7.37 -35.79 -5.58
N GLU A 34 8.37 -36.26 -4.84
CA GLU A 34 8.61 -37.69 -4.59
C GLU A 34 7.42 -38.38 -3.91
N LYS A 35 6.86 -37.79 -2.83
CA LYS A 35 5.68 -38.35 -2.13
C LYS A 35 4.44 -38.41 -3.03
N SER A 36 4.25 -37.41 -3.90
CA SER A 36 3.11 -37.40 -4.85
C SER A 36 3.30 -38.39 -5.98
N MET A 37 4.54 -38.63 -6.43
CA MET A 37 4.85 -39.65 -7.42
C MET A 37 4.62 -41.05 -6.85
N ALA A 38 5.08 -41.32 -5.62
CA ALA A 38 4.81 -42.57 -4.92
C ALA A 38 3.31 -42.84 -4.71
N ALA A 39 2.54 -41.79 -4.38
CA ALA A 39 1.08 -41.88 -4.29
C ALA A 39 0.43 -42.31 -5.62
N ILE A 40 0.90 -41.75 -6.75
CA ILE A 40 0.41 -42.12 -8.09
C ILE A 40 0.79 -43.57 -8.44
N GLU A 41 2.03 -43.96 -8.22
CA GLU A 41 2.48 -45.34 -8.47
C GLU A 41 1.64 -46.32 -7.66
N LYS A 42 1.38 -46.03 -6.37
CA LYS A 42 0.51 -46.81 -5.52
C LYS A 42 -0.94 -46.91 -6.05
N ALA A 43 -1.49 -45.78 -6.49
CA ALA A 43 -2.83 -45.74 -7.10
C ALA A 43 -2.89 -46.59 -8.39
N MET A 44 -1.84 -46.55 -9.23
CA MET A 44 -1.76 -47.33 -10.48
C MET A 44 -1.69 -48.83 -10.23
N ASP A 45 -1.02 -49.23 -9.15
CA ASP A 45 -0.91 -50.66 -8.75
C ASP A 45 -2.18 -51.24 -8.10
N THR A 46 -3.14 -50.36 -7.73
CA THR A 46 -4.41 -50.78 -7.08
C THR A 46 -5.62 -50.56 -8.00
N ASN A 47 -6.44 -49.60 -7.67
CA ASN A 47 -7.72 -49.31 -8.36
C ASN A 47 -7.69 -48.05 -9.23
N ARG A 48 -6.54 -47.39 -9.38
CA ARG A 48 -6.32 -46.15 -10.08
C ARG A 48 -7.09 -44.96 -9.50
N LEU A 49 -7.57 -45.07 -8.26
CA LEU A 49 -8.24 -44.00 -7.57
C LEU A 49 -7.23 -43.18 -6.78
N LEU A 50 -7.41 -41.89 -6.82
CA LEU A 50 -6.51 -40.90 -6.20
C LEU A 50 -7.34 -39.75 -5.65
N MET A 51 -7.09 -39.33 -4.41
CA MET A 51 -7.64 -38.09 -3.90
C MET A 51 -6.76 -36.94 -4.30
N VAL A 52 -7.40 -35.87 -4.79
CA VAL A 52 -6.69 -34.64 -5.18
C VAL A 52 -7.26 -33.48 -4.40
N ALA A 53 -6.42 -32.78 -3.64
CA ALA A 53 -6.80 -31.61 -2.85
C ALA A 53 -5.79 -30.46 -3.05
N ALA A 54 -6.27 -29.21 -2.99
CA ALA A 54 -5.40 -28.05 -3.08
C ALA A 54 -4.70 -27.79 -1.73
N GLN A 55 -3.46 -27.27 -1.78
CA GLN A 55 -2.75 -26.82 -0.58
C GLN A 55 -3.07 -25.36 -0.27
N LEU A 56 -3.05 -24.97 1.01
CA LEU A 56 -3.36 -23.61 1.45
C LEU A 56 -2.29 -22.60 1.05
N ARG A 57 -1.01 -23.02 1.04
CA ARG A 57 0.12 -22.18 0.67
C ARG A 57 0.89 -22.82 -0.47
N GLU A 58 1.11 -22.08 -1.55
CA GLU A 58 1.77 -22.60 -2.76
C GLU A 58 3.24 -23.01 -2.54
N ASN A 59 3.92 -22.37 -1.56
CA ASN A 59 5.36 -22.57 -1.32
C ASN A 59 5.68 -23.80 -0.43
N ASP A 60 4.70 -24.45 0.17
CA ASP A 60 4.95 -25.59 1.04
C ASP A 60 5.34 -26.83 0.22
N GLU A 61 6.50 -27.38 0.48
CA GLU A 61 7.01 -28.54 -0.27
C GLU A 61 6.38 -29.86 0.21
N ASN A 62 6.09 -30.00 1.50
CA ASN A 62 5.50 -31.18 2.11
C ASN A 62 4.34 -30.76 3.04
N PRO A 63 3.18 -30.33 2.50
CA PRO A 63 2.07 -29.87 3.31
C PRO A 63 1.50 -31.00 4.20
N GLY A 64 1.31 -30.70 5.48
CA GLY A 64 0.63 -31.55 6.45
C GLY A 64 -0.91 -31.46 6.31
N PHE A 65 -1.64 -32.16 7.19
CA PHE A 65 -3.11 -32.20 7.14
C PHE A 65 -3.78 -30.82 7.30
N ASP A 66 -3.26 -29.98 8.19
CA ASP A 66 -3.78 -28.62 8.44
C ASP A 66 -3.36 -27.59 7.38
N GLU A 67 -2.51 -27.99 6.41
CA GLU A 67 -1.99 -27.12 5.36
C GLU A 67 -2.62 -27.38 3.99
N ILE A 68 -3.64 -28.24 3.95
CA ILE A 68 -4.42 -28.56 2.75
C ILE A 68 -5.90 -28.26 2.96
N TYR A 69 -6.64 -28.08 1.86
CA TYR A 69 -8.08 -28.03 1.90
C TYR A 69 -8.63 -29.44 2.14
N HIS A 70 -9.58 -29.58 3.06
CA HIS A 70 -10.17 -30.89 3.41
C HIS A 70 -11.22 -31.36 2.42
N VAL A 71 -11.70 -30.50 1.53
CA VAL A 71 -12.57 -30.87 0.42
C VAL A 71 -11.76 -30.86 -0.87
N GLY A 72 -11.82 -31.97 -1.58
CA GLY A 72 -11.15 -32.15 -2.86
C GLY A 72 -11.98 -32.98 -3.82
N THR A 73 -11.37 -33.54 -4.85
CA THR A 73 -12.00 -34.39 -5.83
C THR A 73 -11.35 -35.78 -5.83
N LEU A 74 -12.16 -36.82 -5.70
CA LEU A 74 -11.72 -38.17 -6.01
C LEU A 74 -11.60 -38.30 -7.52
N VAL A 75 -10.43 -38.72 -8.00
CA VAL A 75 -10.16 -38.84 -9.43
C VAL A 75 -9.73 -40.25 -9.80
N LYS A 76 -9.94 -40.62 -11.05
CA LYS A 76 -9.45 -41.88 -11.63
C LYS A 76 -8.34 -41.58 -12.65
N ILE A 77 -7.19 -42.20 -12.47
CA ILE A 77 -6.06 -42.03 -13.40
C ILE A 77 -6.38 -42.81 -14.70
N GLN A 78 -6.45 -42.07 -15.80
CA GLN A 78 -6.67 -42.61 -17.15
C GLN A 78 -5.33 -42.98 -17.81
N GLN A 79 -4.36 -42.08 -17.75
CA GLN A 79 -3.06 -42.23 -18.40
C GLN A 79 -1.96 -41.58 -17.55
N MET A 80 -0.76 -42.18 -17.58
CA MET A 80 0.43 -41.66 -16.94
C MET A 80 1.58 -41.59 -17.98
N LEU A 81 2.25 -40.46 -18.05
CA LEU A 81 3.41 -40.20 -18.93
C LEU A 81 4.57 -39.67 -18.09
N ARG A 82 5.76 -40.25 -18.24
CA ARG A 82 7.00 -39.70 -17.64
C ARG A 82 7.51 -38.55 -18.50
N VAL A 83 7.81 -37.43 -17.89
CA VAL A 83 8.31 -36.20 -18.55
C VAL A 83 9.82 -36.15 -18.48
N PRO A 84 10.52 -35.72 -19.54
CA PRO A 84 11.97 -35.46 -19.48
C PRO A 84 12.27 -34.44 -18.38
N GLY A 85 13.09 -34.81 -17.39
CA GLY A 85 13.38 -33.98 -16.21
C GLY A 85 12.97 -34.56 -14.88
N GLY A 86 12.37 -35.79 -14.85
CA GLY A 86 12.11 -36.57 -13.63
C GLY A 86 10.70 -36.42 -13.05
N GLY A 87 9.80 -35.70 -13.71
CA GLY A 87 8.38 -35.56 -13.31
C GLY A 87 7.45 -36.54 -14.02
N VAL A 88 6.20 -36.60 -13.56
CA VAL A 88 5.11 -37.42 -14.13
C VAL A 88 3.94 -36.50 -14.49
N ARG A 89 3.42 -36.67 -15.73
CA ARG A 89 2.16 -36.07 -16.16
C ARG A 89 1.09 -37.14 -16.15
N ILE A 90 -0.01 -36.88 -15.45
CA ILE A 90 -1.15 -37.76 -15.39
C ILE A 90 -2.37 -37.12 -16.05
N LEU A 91 -3.16 -37.91 -16.75
CA LEU A 91 -4.49 -37.57 -17.20
C LEU A 91 -5.49 -38.19 -16.21
N VAL A 92 -6.28 -37.35 -15.59
CA VAL A 92 -7.25 -37.80 -14.56
C VAL A 92 -8.67 -37.42 -14.95
N ASP A 93 -9.61 -38.30 -14.57
CA ASP A 93 -11.05 -38.08 -14.70
C ASP A 93 -11.61 -37.85 -13.29
N GLY A 94 -12.17 -36.66 -13.04
CA GLY A 94 -12.82 -36.34 -11.78
C GLY A 94 -14.10 -37.16 -11.60
N LEU A 95 -14.20 -37.89 -10.48
CA LEU A 95 -15.39 -38.72 -10.20
C LEU A 95 -16.44 -37.93 -9.44
N TYR A 96 -16.14 -37.57 -8.20
CA TYR A 96 -17.04 -36.83 -7.31
C TYR A 96 -16.26 -36.00 -6.28
N ARG A 97 -16.96 -35.08 -5.64
CA ARG A 97 -16.46 -34.28 -4.50
C ARG A 97 -16.32 -35.17 -3.30
N ALA A 98 -15.25 -35.05 -2.55
CA ALA A 98 -15.03 -35.79 -1.34
C ALA A 98 -14.45 -34.94 -0.22
N VAL A 99 -14.86 -35.24 1.03
CA VAL A 99 -14.26 -34.66 2.23
C VAL A 99 -13.23 -35.64 2.79
N ILE A 100 -12.12 -35.14 3.27
CA ILE A 100 -11.07 -35.91 3.92
C ILE A 100 -11.38 -35.98 5.41
N ASN A 101 -11.75 -37.16 5.90
CA ASN A 101 -12.10 -37.41 7.31
C ASN A 101 -10.95 -38.01 8.12
N GLY A 102 -9.92 -38.52 7.47
CA GLY A 102 -8.77 -39.13 8.12
C GLY A 102 -7.49 -38.95 7.29
N PHE A 103 -6.34 -38.84 7.96
CA PHE A 103 -5.05 -38.67 7.36
C PHE A 103 -4.07 -39.68 7.97
N SER A 104 -3.33 -40.37 7.13
CA SER A 104 -2.27 -41.29 7.54
C SER A 104 -1.02 -41.04 6.70
N GLU A 105 0.03 -40.65 7.33
CA GLU A 105 1.35 -40.51 6.67
C GLU A 105 1.99 -41.90 6.60
N ARG A 106 2.20 -42.41 5.38
CA ARG A 106 3.03 -43.57 5.11
C ARG A 106 4.45 -43.12 4.85
N ASP A 107 5.42 -43.97 5.02
CA ASP A 107 6.85 -43.60 4.82
C ASP A 107 7.12 -43.02 3.44
N GLU A 108 6.40 -43.48 2.40
CA GLU A 108 6.64 -43.11 1.00
C GLU A 108 5.57 -42.17 0.42
N TYR A 109 4.32 -42.15 0.94
CA TYR A 109 3.21 -41.36 0.39
C TYR A 109 2.17 -41.00 1.45
N LEU A 110 1.25 -40.09 1.09
CA LEU A 110 0.14 -39.67 1.93
C LEU A 110 -1.10 -40.48 1.59
N GLU A 111 -1.81 -41.02 2.59
CA GLU A 111 -3.06 -41.79 2.46
C GLU A 111 -4.17 -41.12 3.25
N VAL A 112 -5.36 -40.99 2.66
CA VAL A 112 -6.52 -40.34 3.27
C VAL A 112 -7.77 -41.20 3.22
N ALA A 113 -8.55 -41.08 4.28
CA ALA A 113 -9.91 -41.64 4.33
C ALA A 113 -10.88 -40.57 3.80
N VAL A 114 -11.58 -40.87 2.72
CA VAL A 114 -12.47 -39.94 2.04
C VAL A 114 -13.92 -40.41 2.05
N GLU A 115 -14.81 -39.42 2.13
CA GLU A 115 -16.26 -39.62 2.09
C GLU A 115 -16.84 -38.74 0.97
N GLU A 116 -17.79 -39.29 0.17
CA GLU A 116 -18.42 -38.56 -0.91
C GLU A 116 -19.33 -37.44 -0.37
N ILE A 117 -19.24 -36.27 -0.98
CA ILE A 117 -20.16 -35.14 -0.76
C ILE A 117 -21.22 -35.22 -1.88
N PRO A 118 -22.45 -35.68 -1.59
CA PRO A 118 -23.49 -35.79 -2.60
C PRO A 118 -23.95 -34.41 -3.06
N GLU A 119 -24.07 -34.25 -4.37
CA GLU A 119 -24.69 -33.07 -4.95
C GLU A 119 -26.21 -33.15 -4.79
N TYR A 120 -26.84 -32.02 -4.50
CA TYR A 120 -28.29 -31.94 -4.42
C TYR A 120 -28.81 -30.72 -5.19
N VAL A 121 -30.05 -30.87 -5.65
CA VAL A 121 -30.82 -29.90 -6.41
C VAL A 121 -32.00 -29.47 -5.55
N ASP A 122 -32.16 -28.17 -5.33
CA ASP A 122 -33.21 -27.61 -4.50
C ASP A 122 -34.56 -27.57 -5.26
N ASP A 123 -34.54 -27.10 -6.53
CA ASP A 123 -35.70 -27.01 -7.43
C ASP A 123 -35.23 -27.18 -8.90
N GLN A 124 -35.74 -28.20 -9.57
CA GLN A 124 -35.38 -28.50 -10.97
C GLN A 124 -35.75 -27.39 -11.96
N LEU A 125 -36.86 -26.68 -11.73
CA LEU A 125 -37.27 -25.56 -12.60
C LEU A 125 -36.36 -24.35 -12.44
N GLU A 126 -35.99 -24.04 -11.20
CA GLU A 126 -35.05 -22.97 -10.89
C GLU A 126 -33.65 -23.28 -11.45
N GLU A 127 -33.19 -24.50 -11.29
CA GLU A 127 -31.91 -24.97 -11.79
C GLU A 127 -31.81 -24.81 -13.32
N GLU A 128 -32.82 -25.22 -14.08
CA GLU A 128 -32.84 -25.08 -15.53
C GLU A 128 -32.88 -23.59 -15.96
N ALA A 129 -33.60 -22.75 -15.24
CA ALA A 129 -33.59 -21.30 -15.49
C ALA A 129 -32.22 -20.70 -15.23
N LEU A 130 -31.58 -21.02 -14.11
CA LEU A 130 -30.23 -20.58 -13.75
C LEU A 130 -29.19 -21.09 -14.76
N ARG A 131 -29.30 -22.35 -15.21
CA ARG A 131 -28.42 -22.92 -16.25
C ARG A 131 -28.47 -22.10 -17.53
N ARG A 132 -29.64 -21.71 -18.01
CA ARG A 132 -29.80 -20.90 -19.23
C ARG A 132 -29.18 -19.50 -19.06
N VAL A 133 -29.37 -18.89 -17.92
CA VAL A 133 -28.77 -17.57 -17.62
C VAL A 133 -27.25 -17.68 -17.62
N MET A 134 -26.70 -18.69 -16.91
CA MET A 134 -25.25 -18.91 -16.83
C MET A 134 -24.65 -19.20 -18.22
N ALA A 135 -25.30 -20.07 -19.01
CA ALA A 135 -24.83 -20.38 -20.38
C ALA A 135 -24.82 -19.13 -21.27
N GLY A 136 -25.84 -18.27 -21.19
CA GLY A 136 -25.88 -17.00 -21.93
C GLY A 136 -24.75 -16.05 -21.52
N ARG A 137 -24.47 -15.91 -20.22
CA ARG A 137 -23.38 -15.10 -19.68
C ARG A 137 -22.01 -15.63 -20.11
N PHE A 138 -21.86 -16.96 -20.11
CA PHE A 138 -20.63 -17.60 -20.56
C PHE A 138 -20.36 -17.38 -22.04
N GLU A 139 -21.38 -17.46 -22.89
CA GLU A 139 -21.25 -17.10 -24.30
C GLU A 139 -20.84 -15.64 -24.52
N ASP A 140 -21.35 -14.73 -23.71
CA ASP A 140 -20.97 -13.32 -23.77
C ASP A 140 -19.49 -13.09 -23.35
N TRP A 141 -18.99 -13.85 -22.38
CA TRP A 141 -17.60 -13.86 -21.98
C TRP A 141 -16.69 -14.47 -23.05
N LEU A 142 -17.05 -15.63 -23.62
CA LEU A 142 -16.31 -16.34 -24.67
C LEU A 142 -16.06 -15.46 -25.92
N ARG A 143 -17.00 -14.60 -26.29
CA ARG A 143 -16.84 -13.66 -27.41
C ARG A 143 -15.74 -12.62 -27.19
N ARG A 144 -15.28 -12.45 -25.96
CA ARG A 144 -14.31 -11.42 -25.54
C ARG A 144 -12.93 -11.98 -25.26
N VAL A 145 -12.81 -13.28 -25.09
CA VAL A 145 -11.57 -13.98 -24.77
C VAL A 145 -10.91 -14.55 -26.02
N LYS A 146 -9.58 -14.54 -26.06
CA LYS A 146 -8.79 -14.86 -27.27
C LYS A 146 -8.98 -16.30 -27.76
N ASP A 147 -9.22 -17.26 -26.84
CA ASP A 147 -9.36 -18.69 -27.16
C ASP A 147 -10.82 -19.18 -26.99
N GLY A 148 -11.79 -18.28 -27.10
CA GLY A 148 -13.20 -18.55 -26.83
C GLY A 148 -13.83 -19.62 -27.72
N ASP A 149 -13.41 -19.75 -28.97
CA ASP A 149 -13.95 -20.73 -29.91
C ASP A 149 -13.52 -22.17 -29.56
N GLU A 150 -12.28 -22.38 -29.09
CA GLU A 150 -11.79 -23.69 -28.64
C GLU A 150 -12.51 -24.18 -27.36
N ILE A 151 -12.85 -23.23 -26.49
CA ILE A 151 -13.59 -23.53 -25.25
C ILE A 151 -15.04 -23.88 -25.58
N ARG A 152 -15.66 -23.22 -26.55
CA ARG A 152 -17.05 -23.46 -26.99
C ARG A 152 -17.27 -24.88 -27.49
N ASP A 153 -16.32 -25.45 -28.22
CA ASP A 153 -16.44 -26.81 -28.77
C ASP A 153 -16.51 -27.87 -27.65
N LYS A 154 -15.90 -27.61 -26.49
CA LYS A 154 -15.90 -28.54 -25.35
C LYS A 154 -17.23 -28.55 -24.57
N ILE A 155 -18.05 -27.52 -24.68
CA ILE A 155 -19.33 -27.41 -23.94
C ILE A 155 -20.36 -28.42 -24.44
N SER A 156 -20.34 -28.73 -25.73
CA SER A 156 -21.35 -29.59 -26.38
C SER A 156 -21.38 -31.02 -25.84
N VAL A 157 -20.34 -31.44 -25.15
CA VAL A 157 -20.16 -32.80 -24.62
C VAL A 157 -20.52 -32.90 -23.12
N LEU A 158 -20.78 -31.75 -22.47
CA LEU A 158 -21.01 -31.71 -21.02
C LEU A 158 -22.49 -31.98 -20.66
N GLU A 159 -22.74 -33.00 -19.86
CA GLU A 159 -24.07 -33.39 -19.40
C GLU A 159 -24.32 -32.87 -17.97
N GLY A 160 -25.35 -32.07 -17.78
CA GLY A 160 -25.83 -31.57 -16.51
C GLY A 160 -25.35 -30.17 -16.13
N PRO A 161 -26.21 -29.41 -15.41
CA PRO A 161 -25.93 -27.99 -15.09
C PRO A 161 -24.82 -27.80 -14.05
N GLY A 162 -24.65 -28.73 -13.14
CA GLY A 162 -23.55 -28.71 -12.15
C GLY A 162 -22.17 -28.87 -12.82
N VAL A 163 -22.09 -29.78 -13.82
CA VAL A 163 -20.87 -30.02 -14.60
C VAL A 163 -20.51 -28.80 -15.46
N LEU A 164 -21.51 -28.13 -16.02
CA LEU A 164 -21.32 -26.91 -16.77
C LEU A 164 -20.78 -25.79 -15.86
N ALA A 165 -21.32 -25.63 -14.65
CA ALA A 165 -20.82 -24.65 -13.69
C ALA A 165 -19.36 -24.92 -13.30
N ASP A 166 -19.00 -26.16 -13.04
CA ASP A 166 -17.65 -26.60 -12.71
C ASP A 166 -16.68 -26.38 -13.88
N PHE A 167 -17.11 -26.66 -15.10
CA PHE A 167 -16.33 -26.41 -16.30
C PHE A 167 -16.05 -24.91 -16.47
N ILE A 168 -17.08 -24.07 -16.36
CA ILE A 168 -16.93 -22.62 -16.44
C ILE A 168 -15.94 -22.11 -15.37
N ALA A 169 -16.10 -22.56 -14.12
CA ALA A 169 -15.19 -22.19 -13.05
C ALA A 169 -13.73 -22.60 -13.30
N SER A 170 -13.51 -23.71 -14.00
CA SER A 170 -12.17 -24.16 -14.41
C SER A 170 -11.52 -23.28 -15.48
N GLN A 171 -12.32 -22.64 -16.35
CA GLN A 171 -11.84 -21.78 -17.43
C GLN A 171 -11.61 -20.32 -17.00
N LEU A 172 -12.28 -19.87 -15.95
CA LEU A 172 -12.14 -18.50 -15.44
C LEU A 172 -10.80 -18.29 -14.73
N PRO A 173 -10.15 -17.11 -14.87
CA PRO A 173 -8.89 -16.77 -14.21
C PRO A 173 -9.06 -16.41 -12.72
N LEU A 174 -9.72 -17.30 -11.97
CA LEU A 174 -10.07 -17.10 -10.57
C LEU A 174 -8.92 -17.45 -9.62
N GLN A 175 -8.85 -16.77 -8.50
CA GLN A 175 -7.94 -17.12 -7.40
C GLN A 175 -8.28 -18.48 -6.81
N LEU A 176 -7.27 -19.21 -6.29
CA LEU A 176 -7.43 -20.55 -5.72
C LEU A 176 -8.56 -20.64 -4.69
N ILE A 177 -8.63 -19.68 -3.77
CA ILE A 177 -9.66 -19.66 -2.72
C ILE A 177 -11.09 -19.60 -3.29
N VAL A 178 -11.29 -18.89 -4.39
CA VAL A 178 -12.60 -18.78 -5.06
C VAL A 178 -12.95 -20.09 -5.77
N LYS A 179 -11.98 -20.69 -6.47
CA LYS A 179 -12.13 -22.01 -7.10
C LYS A 179 -12.46 -23.09 -6.06
N GLN A 180 -11.80 -23.06 -4.92
CA GLN A 180 -12.04 -23.97 -3.82
C GLN A 180 -13.45 -23.80 -3.22
N GLN A 181 -13.90 -22.57 -3.00
CA GLN A 181 -15.27 -22.31 -2.53
C GLN A 181 -16.35 -22.85 -3.48
N ILE A 182 -16.11 -22.80 -4.78
CA ILE A 182 -17.01 -23.40 -5.78
C ILE A 182 -17.00 -24.93 -5.64
N LEU A 183 -15.82 -25.55 -5.46
CA LEU A 183 -15.72 -26.99 -5.23
C LEU A 183 -16.45 -27.42 -3.95
N GLU A 184 -16.37 -26.67 -2.88
CA GLU A 184 -17.01 -26.95 -1.59
C GLU A 184 -18.55 -26.78 -1.60
N THR A 185 -19.09 -26.11 -2.64
CA THR A 185 -20.53 -25.87 -2.74
C THR A 185 -21.27 -27.10 -3.30
N ALA A 186 -21.96 -27.84 -2.43
CA ALA A 186 -22.72 -29.07 -2.79
C ALA A 186 -24.04 -28.75 -3.51
N SER A 187 -24.74 -27.64 -3.17
CA SER A 187 -25.95 -27.19 -3.88
C SER A 187 -25.61 -26.74 -5.30
N VAL A 188 -26.23 -27.40 -6.27
CA VAL A 188 -26.03 -27.08 -7.70
C VAL A 188 -26.55 -25.67 -8.02
N SER A 189 -27.74 -25.32 -7.51
CA SER A 189 -28.33 -24.00 -7.73
C SER A 189 -27.47 -22.87 -7.15
N GLU A 190 -26.92 -23.03 -5.95
CA GLU A 190 -26.03 -22.03 -5.34
C GLU A 190 -24.72 -21.91 -6.11
N ARG A 191 -24.14 -23.00 -6.58
CA ARG A 191 -22.92 -23.02 -7.39
C ARG A 191 -23.12 -22.28 -8.70
N ILE A 192 -24.25 -22.51 -9.40
CA ILE A 192 -24.58 -21.79 -10.64
C ILE A 192 -24.71 -20.29 -10.38
N ARG A 193 -25.38 -19.86 -9.29
CA ARG A 193 -25.49 -18.43 -8.94
C ARG A 193 -24.12 -17.81 -8.68
N ARG A 194 -23.24 -18.49 -7.96
CA ARG A 194 -21.87 -18.02 -7.67
C ARG A 194 -21.06 -17.86 -8.97
N VAL A 195 -21.07 -18.89 -9.82
CA VAL A 195 -20.34 -18.86 -11.10
C VAL A 195 -20.89 -17.78 -12.03
N THR A 196 -22.22 -17.59 -12.06
CA THR A 196 -22.84 -16.52 -12.86
C THR A 196 -22.39 -15.13 -12.40
N GLY A 197 -22.34 -14.89 -11.09
CA GLY A 197 -21.86 -13.62 -10.54
C GLY A 197 -20.37 -13.35 -10.88
N LEU A 198 -19.53 -14.38 -10.84
CA LEU A 198 -18.13 -14.30 -11.24
C LEU A 198 -17.97 -14.04 -12.75
N LEU A 199 -18.80 -14.66 -13.59
CA LEU A 199 -18.83 -14.41 -15.03
C LEU A 199 -19.17 -12.95 -15.36
N ASP A 200 -20.10 -12.33 -14.65
CA ASP A 200 -20.44 -10.93 -14.85
C ASP A 200 -19.22 -10.05 -14.54
N ILE A 201 -18.50 -10.29 -13.44
CA ILE A 201 -17.29 -9.57 -13.07
C ILE A 201 -16.18 -9.75 -14.12
N GLU A 202 -15.90 -10.99 -14.53
CA GLU A 202 -14.86 -11.30 -15.52
C GLU A 202 -15.19 -10.73 -16.91
N THR A 203 -16.48 -10.68 -17.26
CA THR A 203 -16.95 -10.06 -18.52
C THR A 203 -16.72 -8.54 -18.49
N ASP A 204 -16.97 -7.89 -17.37
CA ASP A 204 -16.70 -6.45 -17.20
C ASP A 204 -15.19 -6.16 -17.23
N ILE A 205 -14.36 -6.99 -16.59
CA ILE A 205 -12.90 -6.90 -16.66
C ILE A 205 -12.42 -7.02 -18.11
N ALA A 206 -12.85 -8.06 -18.82
CA ALA A 206 -12.47 -8.28 -20.23
C ALA A 206 -12.91 -7.12 -21.13
N ARG A 207 -14.06 -6.49 -20.83
CA ARG A 207 -14.51 -5.28 -21.56
C ARG A 207 -13.57 -4.10 -21.31
N LEU A 208 -13.19 -3.85 -20.05
CA LEU A 208 -12.28 -2.77 -19.68
C LEU A 208 -10.88 -2.98 -20.29
N GLU A 209 -10.37 -4.21 -20.28
CA GLU A 209 -9.11 -4.56 -20.92
C GLU A 209 -9.14 -4.30 -22.45
N ALA A 210 -10.25 -4.64 -23.10
CA ALA A 210 -10.43 -4.37 -24.51
C ALA A 210 -10.51 -2.86 -24.82
N GLU A 211 -11.19 -2.06 -23.97
CA GLU A 211 -11.26 -0.61 -24.08
C GLU A 211 -9.87 0.03 -23.89
N ILE A 212 -9.13 -0.37 -22.84
CA ILE A 212 -7.76 0.10 -22.58
C ILE A 212 -6.83 -0.26 -23.75
N SER A 213 -6.90 -1.51 -24.24
CA SER A 213 -6.08 -1.97 -25.35
C SER A 213 -6.40 -1.20 -26.63
N LYS A 214 -7.68 -0.87 -26.86
CA LYS A 214 -8.12 -0.06 -28.01
C LYS A 214 -7.63 1.40 -27.88
N GLU A 215 -7.63 1.95 -26.68
CA GLU A 215 -7.14 3.31 -26.42
C GLU A 215 -5.62 3.41 -26.59
N VAL A 216 -4.87 2.43 -26.06
CA VAL A 216 -3.43 2.30 -26.29
C VAL A 216 -3.10 2.14 -27.77
N ARG A 217 -3.83 1.27 -28.48
CA ARG A 217 -3.65 1.06 -29.92
C ARG A 217 -3.99 2.31 -30.73
N SER A 218 -5.06 3.03 -30.34
CA SER A 218 -5.43 4.31 -30.97
C SER A 218 -4.38 5.40 -30.75
N GLN A 219 -3.72 5.43 -29.57
CA GLN A 219 -2.60 6.34 -29.33
C GLN A 219 -1.36 5.95 -30.14
N MET A 220 -1.06 4.66 -30.23
CA MET A 220 0.02 4.14 -31.10
C MET A 220 -0.26 4.41 -32.58
N ASP A 221 -1.49 4.18 -33.04
CA ASP A 221 -1.90 4.45 -34.42
C ASP A 221 -1.85 5.95 -34.76
N LYS A 222 -2.19 6.84 -33.79
CA LYS A 222 -2.01 8.29 -33.94
C LYS A 222 -0.55 8.66 -34.09
N GLN A 223 0.33 8.12 -33.25
CA GLN A 223 1.77 8.36 -33.35
C GLN A 223 2.37 7.78 -34.63
N GLN A 224 1.97 6.57 -35.06
CA GLN A 224 2.38 5.99 -36.31
C GLN A 224 1.85 6.78 -37.53
N ARG A 225 0.60 7.28 -37.45
CA ARG A 225 0.00 8.09 -38.52
C ARG A 225 0.65 9.48 -38.60
N GLU A 226 0.99 10.07 -37.44
CA GLU A 226 1.74 11.32 -37.38
C GLU A 226 3.17 11.15 -37.92
N TYR A 227 3.83 10.05 -37.59
CA TYR A 227 5.10 9.64 -38.16
C TYR A 227 5.01 9.41 -39.68
N TYR A 228 4.00 8.62 -40.09
CA TYR A 228 3.75 8.36 -41.52
C TYR A 228 3.43 9.63 -42.32
N LEU A 229 2.65 10.54 -41.75
CA LEU A 229 2.35 11.84 -42.37
C LEU A 229 3.58 12.74 -42.43
N ARG A 230 4.43 12.76 -41.41
CA ARG A 230 5.71 13.46 -41.44
C ARG A 230 6.66 12.89 -42.48
N GLU A 231 6.70 11.57 -42.59
CA GLU A 231 7.52 10.89 -43.59
C GLU A 231 6.98 11.12 -45.03
N LYS A 232 5.66 11.15 -45.18
CA LYS A 232 5.02 11.49 -46.48
C LYS A 232 5.26 12.96 -46.87
N ILE A 233 5.24 13.88 -45.93
CA ILE A 233 5.63 15.28 -46.13
C ILE A 233 7.10 15.34 -46.53
N ARG A 234 7.98 14.56 -45.92
CA ARG A 234 9.40 14.48 -46.26
C ARG A 234 9.66 13.92 -47.65
N VAL A 235 8.93 12.86 -48.03
CA VAL A 235 9.00 12.31 -49.39
C VAL A 235 8.49 13.32 -50.45
N ILE A 236 7.42 14.04 -50.15
CA ILE A 236 6.86 15.09 -51.01
C ILE A 236 7.87 16.28 -51.11
N HIS A 237 8.52 16.68 -50.03
CA HIS A 237 9.60 17.68 -50.08
C HIS A 237 10.79 17.21 -50.88
N ASN A 238 11.15 15.92 -50.82
CA ASN A 238 12.20 15.32 -51.65
C ASN A 238 11.82 15.27 -53.13
N GLU A 239 10.54 15.00 -53.46
CA GLU A 239 10.05 14.99 -54.85
C GLU A 239 9.85 16.40 -55.44
N LEU A 240 9.59 17.39 -54.58
CA LEU A 240 9.48 18.80 -54.96
C LEU A 240 10.84 19.49 -55.17
N GLY A 241 11.95 18.79 -55.00
CA GLY A 241 13.32 19.34 -55.20
C GLY A 241 13.88 20.09 -54.01
N ASP A 242 13.18 20.15 -52.88
CA ASP A 242 13.72 20.54 -51.62
C ASP A 242 14.55 19.35 -51.06
N LYS A 243 15.73 19.17 -51.64
CA LYS A 243 16.79 18.37 -51.02
C LYS A 243 17.19 19.05 -49.73
N VAL A 244 16.50 18.69 -48.60
CA VAL A 244 17.17 18.71 -47.33
C VAL A 244 18.15 17.55 -47.38
N ASP A 245 19.33 17.84 -47.87
CA ASP A 245 20.39 16.86 -48.03
C ASP A 245 20.63 16.23 -46.68
N LYS A 246 20.73 14.88 -46.62
CA LYS A 246 21.20 14.11 -45.47
C LYS A 246 22.51 14.73 -44.95
N ASP A 247 23.34 15.21 -45.83
CA ASP A 247 24.59 15.92 -45.51
C ASP A 247 24.32 17.24 -44.75
N THR A 248 23.22 17.94 -45.06
CA THR A 248 22.80 19.16 -44.33
C THR A 248 22.30 18.81 -42.91
N GLU A 249 21.53 17.76 -42.75
CA GLU A 249 21.03 17.32 -41.40
C GLU A 249 22.20 16.85 -40.50
N VAL A 250 23.12 16.08 -41.04
CA VAL A 250 24.32 15.61 -40.33
C VAL A 250 25.22 16.76 -39.96
N GLU A 251 25.43 17.75 -40.87
CA GLU A 251 26.23 18.92 -40.58
C GLU A 251 25.56 19.84 -39.56
N GLU A 252 24.26 20.05 -39.63
CA GLU A 252 23.50 20.73 -38.58
C GLU A 252 23.65 20.08 -37.20
N LEU A 253 23.64 18.74 -37.13
CA LEU A 253 23.88 18.03 -35.87
C LEU A 253 25.30 18.24 -35.36
N ARG A 254 26.30 18.22 -36.25
CA ARG A 254 27.70 18.50 -35.91
C ARG A 254 27.86 19.93 -35.39
N GLU A 255 27.22 20.91 -36.04
CA GLU A 255 27.25 22.31 -35.61
C GLU A 255 26.56 22.50 -34.25
N LYS A 256 25.38 21.86 -34.04
CA LYS A 256 24.68 21.91 -32.75
C LYS A 256 25.50 21.29 -31.62
N ILE A 257 26.17 20.15 -31.86
CA ILE A 257 27.06 19.51 -30.88
C ILE A 257 28.23 20.41 -30.53
N ARG A 258 28.90 21.04 -31.52
CA ARG A 258 30.02 21.97 -31.30
C ARG A 258 29.61 23.25 -30.60
N ALA A 259 28.35 23.68 -30.77
CA ALA A 259 27.83 24.88 -30.10
C ALA A 259 27.51 24.63 -28.60
N LEU A 260 27.35 23.37 -28.19
CA LEU A 260 27.11 22.99 -26.80
C LEU A 260 28.45 22.91 -26.03
N VAL A 261 28.46 23.39 -24.78
CA VAL A 261 29.62 23.24 -23.89
C VAL A 261 29.58 21.84 -23.29
N LEU A 262 30.11 20.86 -24.02
CA LEU A 262 30.14 19.45 -23.64
C LEU A 262 31.51 19.06 -23.09
N PRO A 263 31.55 18.03 -22.19
CA PRO A 263 32.83 17.40 -21.87
C PRO A 263 33.40 16.65 -23.08
N ASP A 264 34.73 16.64 -23.22
CA ASP A 264 35.43 16.06 -24.38
C ASP A 264 35.01 14.63 -24.71
N TYR A 265 34.79 13.81 -23.69
CA TYR A 265 34.36 12.42 -23.88
C TYR A 265 32.93 12.27 -24.42
N VAL A 266 32.06 13.23 -24.07
CA VAL A 266 30.67 13.27 -24.55
C VAL A 266 30.64 13.76 -26.01
N GLU A 267 31.36 14.80 -26.33
CA GLU A 267 31.49 15.32 -27.69
C GLU A 267 32.02 14.24 -28.65
N LYS A 268 33.09 13.55 -28.22
CA LYS A 268 33.67 12.43 -29.01
C LYS A 268 32.69 11.31 -29.23
N ALA A 269 31.92 10.94 -28.19
CA ALA A 269 30.90 9.90 -28.29
C ALA A 269 29.75 10.30 -29.24
N LEU A 270 29.26 11.53 -29.13
CA LEU A 270 28.23 12.06 -30.02
C LEU A 270 28.70 12.12 -31.47
N MET A 271 29.92 12.65 -31.72
CA MET A 271 30.48 12.69 -33.08
C MET A 271 30.59 11.32 -33.72
N LYS A 272 31.01 10.30 -32.95
CA LYS A 272 31.05 8.91 -33.41
C LYS A 272 29.66 8.38 -33.81
N GLU A 273 28.60 8.70 -33.04
CA GLU A 273 27.25 8.28 -33.40
C GLU A 273 26.69 9.07 -34.56
N VAL A 274 27.07 10.34 -34.74
CA VAL A 274 26.75 11.16 -35.92
C VAL A 274 27.43 10.58 -37.17
N ASP A 275 28.71 10.20 -37.09
CA ASP A 275 29.45 9.57 -38.20
C ASP A 275 28.83 8.18 -38.56
N ARG A 276 28.34 7.47 -37.56
CA ARG A 276 27.59 6.22 -37.78
C ARG A 276 26.24 6.48 -38.46
N LEU A 277 25.51 7.52 -38.05
CA LEU A 277 24.27 7.95 -38.70
C LEU A 277 24.48 8.36 -40.16
N ASP A 278 25.61 9.02 -40.45
CA ASP A 278 26.01 9.44 -41.77
C ASP A 278 26.26 8.26 -42.73
N GLN A 279 26.84 7.18 -42.26
CA GLN A 279 27.10 5.96 -43.01
C GLN A 279 25.87 5.07 -43.22
N MET A 280 24.78 5.27 -42.44
CA MET A 280 23.59 4.42 -42.53
C MET A 280 22.58 4.88 -43.61
N PRO A 281 21.88 3.93 -44.27
CA PRO A 281 20.76 4.27 -45.10
C PRO A 281 19.62 4.96 -44.32
N PRO A 282 18.98 6.01 -44.87
CA PRO A 282 17.97 6.79 -44.10
C PRO A 282 16.74 6.04 -43.63
N MET A 283 16.43 4.89 -44.22
CA MET A 283 15.23 4.08 -43.93
C MET A 283 15.44 2.97 -42.91
N MET A 284 16.61 2.87 -42.27
CA MET A 284 16.86 1.86 -41.24
C MET A 284 16.24 2.27 -39.90
N ALA A 285 15.54 1.34 -39.25
CA ALA A 285 14.99 1.54 -37.88
C ALA A 285 16.07 1.98 -36.85
N GLU A 286 17.31 1.54 -37.05
CA GLU A 286 18.46 1.86 -36.24
C GLU A 286 18.84 3.36 -36.30
N SER A 287 18.61 4.04 -37.44
CA SER A 287 18.84 5.47 -37.57
C SER A 287 17.96 6.30 -36.63
N ALA A 288 16.72 5.88 -36.40
CA ALA A 288 15.80 6.53 -35.45
C ALA A 288 16.27 6.37 -34.01
N ILE A 289 16.82 5.20 -33.66
CA ILE A 289 17.38 4.94 -32.32
C ILE A 289 18.60 5.84 -32.07
N ILE A 290 19.50 5.96 -33.05
CA ILE A 290 20.68 6.83 -32.95
C ILE A 290 20.28 8.29 -32.82
N ARG A 291 19.33 8.78 -33.59
CA ARG A 291 18.81 10.15 -33.46
C ARG A 291 18.24 10.41 -32.09
N THR A 292 17.37 9.51 -31.62
CA THR A 292 16.80 9.61 -30.26
C THR A 292 17.89 9.65 -29.20
N TYR A 293 18.93 8.86 -29.34
CA TYR A 293 20.08 8.87 -28.44
C TYR A 293 20.81 10.21 -28.46
N ILE A 294 21.16 10.74 -29.66
CA ILE A 294 21.81 12.03 -29.84
C ILE A 294 20.97 13.15 -29.20
N ASP A 295 19.67 13.18 -29.48
CA ASP A 295 18.73 14.15 -28.91
C ASP A 295 18.68 14.09 -27.37
N TRP A 296 18.70 12.88 -26.80
CA TRP A 296 18.74 12.72 -25.35
C TRP A 296 20.04 13.23 -24.75
N VAL A 297 21.19 12.85 -25.31
CA VAL A 297 22.51 13.27 -24.78
C VAL A 297 22.70 14.78 -24.92
N MET A 298 22.31 15.39 -26.05
CA MET A 298 22.35 16.85 -26.22
C MET A 298 21.42 17.62 -25.29
N ALA A 299 20.27 17.03 -24.92
CA ALA A 299 19.29 17.67 -24.05
C ALA A 299 19.63 17.59 -22.54
N LEU A 300 20.68 16.87 -22.16
CA LEU A 300 21.13 16.78 -20.78
C LEU A 300 22.00 18.00 -20.42
N PRO A 301 21.86 18.54 -19.19
CA PRO A 301 22.66 19.68 -18.73
C PRO A 301 24.06 19.23 -18.28
N TRP A 302 25.02 19.17 -19.20
CA TRP A 302 26.38 18.73 -18.89
C TRP A 302 27.20 19.78 -18.14
N SER A 303 26.99 21.05 -18.44
CA SER A 303 27.80 22.16 -17.92
C SER A 303 26.97 23.27 -17.26
N GLU A 304 25.66 23.34 -17.53
CA GLU A 304 24.80 24.41 -17.05
C GLU A 304 24.51 24.30 -15.56
N GLU A 305 24.83 25.33 -14.78
CA GLU A 305 24.56 25.35 -13.32
C GLU A 305 23.75 26.61 -12.94
N SER A 306 22.81 26.42 -12.01
CA SER A 306 22.15 27.53 -11.34
C SER A 306 23.11 28.20 -10.36
N GLN A 307 23.09 29.53 -10.27
CA GLN A 307 23.83 30.24 -9.23
C GLN A 307 23.15 30.02 -7.88
N ASP A 308 23.90 29.48 -6.92
CA ASP A 308 23.40 29.20 -5.58
C ASP A 308 23.22 30.53 -4.81
N ASN A 309 22.04 30.68 -4.18
CA ASN A 309 21.84 31.73 -3.20
C ASN A 309 22.45 31.28 -1.86
N ALA A 310 23.48 32.00 -1.41
CA ALA A 310 24.22 31.71 -0.19
C ALA A 310 23.63 32.42 1.06
N ASP A 311 22.55 33.21 0.91
CA ASP A 311 21.98 33.96 2.02
C ASP A 311 21.05 33.07 2.88
N LEU A 312 21.57 32.60 4.02
CA LEU A 312 20.81 31.80 4.98
C LEU A 312 19.64 32.55 5.61
N LYS A 313 19.72 33.89 5.74
CA LYS A 313 18.61 34.69 6.24
C LYS A 313 17.44 34.70 5.26
N ALA A 314 17.74 34.94 3.99
CA ALA A 314 16.76 34.89 2.91
C ALA A 314 16.14 33.47 2.77
N ALA A 315 16.93 32.42 3.02
CA ALA A 315 16.43 31.03 3.06
C ALA A 315 15.45 30.82 4.22
N GLN A 316 15.80 31.30 5.43
CA GLN A 316 14.92 31.26 6.59
C GLN A 316 13.60 32.00 6.32
N GLU A 317 13.66 33.23 5.82
CA GLU A 317 12.47 34.03 5.49
C GLU A 317 11.57 33.32 4.45
N THR A 318 12.17 32.67 3.46
CA THR A 318 11.43 31.90 2.45
C THR A 318 10.70 30.72 3.09
N LEU A 319 11.36 29.97 3.97
CA LEU A 319 10.75 28.84 4.70
C LEU A 319 9.63 29.32 5.63
N ASP A 320 9.81 30.46 6.32
CA ASP A 320 8.81 31.03 7.23
C ASP A 320 7.58 31.57 6.51
N LYS A 321 7.78 32.15 5.33
CA LYS A 321 6.71 32.62 4.47
C LYS A 321 5.87 31.48 3.90
N ASP A 322 6.51 30.39 3.54
CA ASP A 322 5.85 29.26 2.86
C ASP A 322 5.23 28.25 3.80
N HIS A 323 5.72 28.15 5.03
CA HIS A 323 5.31 27.14 6.00
C HIS A 323 5.02 27.74 7.38
N TYR A 324 3.86 27.43 7.92
CA TYR A 324 3.51 27.78 9.29
C TYR A 324 3.99 26.71 10.26
N GLY A 325 4.58 27.10 11.38
CA GLY A 325 5.16 26.18 12.36
C GLY A 325 6.39 25.47 11.81
N LEU A 326 6.58 24.22 12.22
CA LEU A 326 7.71 23.36 11.82
C LEU A 326 9.09 23.94 12.23
N GLU A 327 9.18 24.63 13.37
CA GLU A 327 10.37 25.38 13.79
C GLU A 327 11.61 24.48 13.81
N LYS A 328 11.53 23.30 14.45
CA LYS A 328 12.64 22.33 14.52
C LYS A 328 13.07 21.84 13.12
N VAL A 329 12.10 21.62 12.22
CA VAL A 329 12.37 21.16 10.86
C VAL A 329 13.11 22.25 10.08
N LYS A 330 12.65 23.49 10.17
CA LYS A 330 13.30 24.65 9.53
C LYS A 330 14.71 24.87 10.06
N GLU A 331 14.88 24.84 11.38
CA GLU A 331 16.17 24.97 12.04
C GLU A 331 17.17 23.93 11.53
N ARG A 332 16.79 22.66 11.51
CA ARG A 332 17.60 21.57 10.95
C ARG A 332 17.96 21.77 9.49
N ILE A 333 17.02 22.25 8.68
CA ILE A 333 17.28 22.56 7.27
C ILE A 333 18.31 23.69 7.15
N ILE A 334 18.17 24.74 7.93
CA ILE A 334 19.12 25.88 7.93
C ILE A 334 20.51 25.46 8.43
N GLU A 335 20.59 24.64 9.48
CA GLU A 335 21.85 24.06 9.97
C GLU A 335 22.54 23.27 8.83
N TYR A 336 21.80 22.42 8.15
CA TYR A 336 22.31 21.64 7.02
C TYR A 336 22.83 22.53 5.89
N LEU A 337 22.07 23.56 5.50
CA LEU A 337 22.47 24.51 4.48
C LEU A 337 23.71 25.30 4.89
N ALA A 338 23.83 25.65 6.17
CA ALA A 338 25.02 26.36 6.70
C ALA A 338 26.26 25.47 6.65
N VAL A 339 26.19 24.21 7.05
CA VAL A 339 27.32 23.28 6.95
C VAL A 339 27.75 23.12 5.50
N ARG A 340 26.82 22.94 4.58
CA ARG A 340 27.11 22.81 3.15
C ARG A 340 27.81 24.05 2.59
N GLN A 341 27.40 25.24 2.99
CA GLN A 341 28.02 26.51 2.57
C GLN A 341 29.43 26.62 3.10
N LEU A 342 29.69 26.31 4.36
CA LEU A 342 31.00 26.38 5.00
C LEU A 342 31.99 25.38 4.41
N THR A 343 31.55 24.16 4.17
CA THR A 343 32.44 23.10 3.68
C THR A 343 32.74 23.20 2.20
N ARG A 344 31.94 23.95 1.45
CA ARG A 344 31.98 24.02 -0.04
C ARG A 344 31.99 22.65 -0.71
N ARG A 345 31.62 21.62 0.03
CA ARG A 345 31.55 20.24 -0.46
C ARG A 345 30.10 19.91 -0.80
N ALA A 346 29.88 19.38 -1.98
CA ALA A 346 28.59 18.78 -2.34
C ALA A 346 28.31 17.47 -1.54
N LYS A 347 29.36 16.93 -0.90
CA LYS A 347 29.31 15.67 -0.14
C LYS A 347 28.80 15.92 1.28
N GLY A 348 27.52 15.71 1.49
CA GLY A 348 26.88 15.70 2.82
C GLY A 348 25.87 14.53 2.91
N PRO A 349 25.35 14.21 4.10
CA PRO A 349 24.28 13.22 4.23
C PRO A 349 23.05 13.66 3.41
N ILE A 350 22.24 12.72 2.99
CA ILE A 350 21.04 12.97 2.19
C ILE A 350 19.92 13.37 3.15
N LEU A 351 19.22 14.47 2.88
CA LEU A 351 18.08 14.86 3.72
C LEU A 351 16.90 13.91 3.47
N CYS A 352 16.44 13.23 4.51
CA CYS A 352 15.24 12.40 4.48
C CYS A 352 14.15 12.99 5.38
N LEU A 353 13.06 13.44 4.76
CA LEU A 353 11.91 14.01 5.44
C LEU A 353 10.90 12.91 5.74
N VAL A 354 10.76 12.55 7.01
CA VAL A 354 9.93 11.42 7.45
C VAL A 354 8.71 11.90 8.23
N GLY A 355 7.56 11.28 8.07
CA GLY A 355 6.37 11.58 8.85
C GLY A 355 5.06 11.33 8.11
N PRO A 356 3.92 11.56 8.76
CA PRO A 356 2.60 11.26 8.21
C PRO A 356 2.32 11.97 6.87
N PRO A 357 1.41 11.43 6.04
CA PRO A 357 1.03 12.07 4.80
C PRO A 357 0.35 13.42 5.05
N GLY A 358 0.60 14.39 4.16
CA GLY A 358 -0.02 15.72 4.22
C GLY A 358 0.61 16.69 5.22
N THR A 359 1.76 16.38 5.83
CA THR A 359 2.49 17.26 6.76
C THR A 359 3.42 18.27 6.08
N GLY A 360 3.44 18.30 4.73
CA GLY A 360 4.19 19.33 4.00
C GLY A 360 5.57 18.92 3.53
N LYS A 361 5.99 17.67 3.63
CA LYS A 361 7.31 17.15 3.22
C LYS A 361 7.69 17.58 1.78
N THR A 362 6.83 17.29 0.82
CA THR A 362 7.06 17.63 -0.59
C THR A 362 7.04 19.15 -0.84
N SER A 363 6.25 19.91 -0.07
CA SER A 363 6.19 21.38 -0.23
C SER A 363 7.44 22.07 0.34
N ILE A 364 7.98 21.57 1.46
CA ILE A 364 9.19 22.13 2.05
C ILE A 364 10.41 21.88 1.16
N ALA A 365 10.49 20.71 0.50
CA ALA A 365 11.54 20.44 -0.49
C ALA A 365 11.52 21.45 -1.66
N ARG A 366 10.33 21.83 -2.11
CA ARG A 366 10.19 22.90 -3.13
C ARG A 366 10.61 24.27 -2.60
N SER A 367 10.32 24.57 -1.33
CA SER A 367 10.72 25.83 -0.72
C SER A 367 12.23 25.90 -0.50
N ILE A 368 12.88 24.77 -0.17
CA ILE A 368 14.36 24.66 -0.13
C ILE A 368 14.95 25.00 -1.51
N ALA A 369 14.39 24.44 -2.58
CA ALA A 369 14.87 24.72 -3.94
C ALA A 369 14.75 26.22 -4.29
N ARG A 370 13.64 26.88 -3.92
CA ARG A 370 13.47 28.32 -4.09
C ARG A 370 14.45 29.15 -3.26
N ALA A 371 14.62 28.76 -2.00
CA ALA A 371 15.55 29.43 -1.09
C ALA A 371 16.99 29.38 -1.60
N MET A 372 17.38 28.26 -2.20
CA MET A 372 18.71 28.06 -2.80
C MET A 372 18.82 28.60 -4.24
N ASN A 373 17.75 29.13 -4.82
CA ASN A 373 17.68 29.54 -6.23
C ASN A 373 18.04 28.42 -7.22
N LYS A 374 17.64 27.17 -6.88
CA LYS A 374 17.87 25.97 -7.69
C LYS A 374 16.61 25.51 -8.41
N LYS A 375 16.80 24.85 -9.54
CA LYS A 375 15.70 24.13 -10.22
C LYS A 375 15.25 22.98 -9.34
N TYR A 376 13.96 22.65 -9.41
CA TYR A 376 13.34 21.60 -8.62
C TYR A 376 12.79 20.49 -9.50
N VAL A 377 13.16 19.27 -9.22
CA VAL A 377 12.62 18.05 -9.86
C VAL A 377 12.06 17.11 -8.80
N ARG A 378 10.96 16.47 -9.12
CA ARG A 378 10.35 15.45 -8.27
C ARG A 378 10.20 14.15 -9.04
N VAL A 379 10.72 13.07 -8.48
CA VAL A 379 10.55 11.72 -8.97
C VAL A 379 9.87 10.88 -7.88
N SER A 380 8.74 10.26 -8.19
CA SER A 380 8.08 9.34 -7.27
C SER A 380 8.70 7.94 -7.40
N LEU A 381 9.09 7.37 -6.28
CA LEU A 381 9.62 6.00 -6.19
C LEU A 381 8.53 4.99 -5.77
N GLY A 382 7.34 5.47 -5.42
CA GLY A 382 6.23 4.61 -5.06
C GLY A 382 5.80 3.71 -6.22
N GLY A 383 5.89 2.38 -6.01
CA GLY A 383 5.54 1.38 -7.01
C GLY A 383 6.66 0.98 -7.98
N VAL A 384 7.86 1.55 -7.85
CA VAL A 384 9.04 1.13 -8.60
C VAL A 384 9.46 -0.26 -8.12
N ARG A 385 9.63 -1.19 -9.07
CA ARG A 385 10.00 -2.59 -8.81
C ARG A 385 11.23 -3.03 -9.59
N ASP A 386 11.51 -2.37 -10.72
CA ASP A 386 12.59 -2.71 -11.64
C ASP A 386 13.72 -1.67 -11.54
N GLU A 387 14.96 -2.13 -11.43
CA GLU A 387 16.16 -1.31 -11.48
C GLU A 387 16.22 -0.47 -12.76
N ALA A 388 15.73 -1.00 -13.87
CA ALA A 388 15.69 -0.31 -15.15
C ALA A 388 14.84 0.97 -15.16
N GLU A 389 13.87 1.11 -14.24
CA GLU A 389 13.17 2.38 -14.08
C GLU A 389 14.08 3.51 -13.57
N ILE A 390 15.14 3.18 -12.81
CA ILE A 390 16.09 4.15 -12.25
C ILE A 390 17.25 4.37 -13.21
N ARG A 391 17.83 3.28 -13.76
CA ARG A 391 19.04 3.26 -14.60
C ARG A 391 18.76 3.26 -16.10
N GLY A 392 17.50 3.15 -16.54
CA GLY A 392 17.14 3.03 -17.95
C GLY A 392 17.34 1.63 -18.52
N HIS A 393 16.84 1.43 -19.71
CA HIS A 393 16.97 0.19 -20.48
C HIS A 393 18.10 0.31 -21.49
N ARG A 394 18.80 -0.79 -21.76
CA ARG A 394 19.84 -0.79 -22.83
C ARG A 394 19.21 -0.38 -24.17
N ARG A 395 19.85 0.54 -24.88
CA ARG A 395 19.38 1.12 -26.14
C ARG A 395 19.13 0.11 -27.28
N THR A 396 19.60 -1.14 -27.12
CA THR A 396 19.35 -2.21 -28.09
C THR A 396 17.91 -2.76 -28.06
N TYR A 397 17.15 -2.46 -27.03
CA TYR A 397 15.75 -2.89 -26.95
C TYR A 397 14.82 -1.89 -27.65
N ILE A 398 13.80 -2.40 -28.37
CA ILE A 398 12.78 -1.56 -29.01
C ILE A 398 12.00 -0.83 -27.90
N GLY A 399 11.94 0.51 -28.00
CA GLY A 399 11.25 1.34 -27.00
C GLY A 399 12.07 1.65 -25.75
N ALA A 400 13.38 1.37 -25.73
CA ALA A 400 14.25 1.75 -24.64
C ALA A 400 14.23 3.26 -24.38
N LEU A 401 14.22 3.64 -23.11
CA LEU A 401 14.25 5.00 -22.62
C LEU A 401 15.26 5.13 -21.49
N PRO A 402 15.85 6.33 -21.27
CA PRO A 402 16.65 6.61 -20.09
C PRO A 402 15.84 6.43 -18.80
N GLY A 403 16.55 6.17 -17.71
CA GLY A 403 15.96 6.05 -16.39
C GLY A 403 15.36 7.36 -15.87
N ARG A 404 14.61 7.24 -14.79
CA ARG A 404 13.91 8.38 -14.15
C ARG A 404 14.87 9.45 -13.67
N ILE A 405 16.11 9.08 -13.30
CA ILE A 405 17.14 10.03 -12.87
C ILE A 405 17.57 10.93 -14.04
N MET A 406 17.94 10.33 -15.17
CA MET A 406 18.37 11.10 -16.35
C MET A 406 17.20 11.88 -16.97
N THR A 407 15.99 11.33 -16.94
CA THR A 407 14.77 12.05 -17.33
C THR A 407 14.55 13.29 -16.45
N GLY A 408 14.75 13.15 -15.15
CA GLY A 408 14.66 14.26 -14.20
C GLY A 408 15.75 15.32 -14.43
N MET A 409 16.99 14.91 -14.73
CA MET A 409 18.09 15.84 -15.04
C MET A 409 17.80 16.66 -16.31
N LYS A 410 17.28 16.01 -17.35
CA LYS A 410 16.80 16.70 -18.57
C LYS A 410 15.71 17.73 -18.24
N GLN A 411 14.73 17.36 -17.40
CA GLN A 411 13.65 18.26 -16.98
C GLN A 411 14.16 19.44 -16.17
N ALA A 412 15.20 19.25 -15.34
CA ALA A 412 15.83 20.31 -14.56
C ALA A 412 16.50 21.34 -15.45
N GLY A 413 17.17 20.93 -16.53
CA GLY A 413 17.96 21.77 -17.40
C GLY A 413 19.19 22.40 -16.72
N THR A 414 19.58 21.92 -15.54
CA THR A 414 20.77 22.35 -14.81
C THR A 414 21.42 21.15 -14.12
N LYS A 415 22.76 21.18 -13.97
CA LYS A 415 23.55 20.11 -13.37
C LYS A 415 23.40 20.02 -11.85
N ASN A 416 22.96 21.08 -11.20
CA ASN A 416 22.89 21.21 -9.74
C ASN A 416 21.46 21.41 -9.18
N PRO A 417 20.43 20.70 -9.66
CA PRO A 417 19.06 20.88 -9.18
C PRO A 417 18.89 20.39 -7.74
N VAL A 418 17.77 20.77 -7.13
CA VAL A 418 17.21 20.03 -5.98
C VAL A 418 16.34 18.91 -6.53
N PHE A 419 16.72 17.68 -6.20
CA PHE A 419 16.07 16.48 -6.70
C PHE A 419 15.35 15.76 -5.56
N LEU A 420 14.03 15.73 -5.63
CA LEU A 420 13.20 15.07 -4.64
C LEU A 420 12.85 13.64 -5.08
N LEU A 421 13.29 12.67 -4.32
CA LEU A 421 12.90 11.28 -4.41
C LEU A 421 11.76 11.01 -3.42
N ASP A 422 10.53 10.95 -3.92
CA ASP A 422 9.33 10.89 -3.08
C ASP A 422 8.88 9.45 -2.84
N GLU A 423 8.45 9.14 -1.62
CA GLU A 423 7.92 7.84 -1.18
C GLU A 423 8.95 6.68 -1.26
N VAL A 424 10.18 6.90 -0.74
CA VAL A 424 11.25 5.87 -0.73
C VAL A 424 10.88 4.64 0.10
N ASP A 425 10.00 4.77 1.09
CA ASP A 425 9.48 3.69 1.92
C ASP A 425 8.51 2.74 1.20
N LYS A 426 8.16 3.05 -0.05
CA LYS A 426 7.31 2.22 -0.91
C LYS A 426 8.07 1.52 -2.04
N LEU A 427 9.39 1.51 -1.97
CA LEU A 427 10.21 0.70 -2.85
C LEU A 427 9.96 -0.78 -2.57
N ALA A 428 9.69 -1.55 -3.60
CA ALA A 428 9.54 -3.00 -3.50
C ALA A 428 10.72 -3.67 -4.19
N SER A 429 11.36 -4.61 -3.51
CA SER A 429 12.30 -5.55 -4.15
C SER A 429 11.51 -6.73 -4.72
N ASP A 430 11.72 -7.04 -5.99
CA ASP A 430 11.11 -8.20 -6.66
C ASP A 430 12.24 -9.06 -7.27
N LEU A 431 11.90 -10.27 -7.72
CA LEU A 431 12.84 -11.21 -8.38
C LEU A 431 13.51 -10.63 -9.65
N ARG A 432 13.08 -9.45 -10.13
CA ARG A 432 13.56 -8.82 -11.37
C ARG A 432 14.63 -7.76 -11.18
N GLY A 433 15.01 -7.41 -9.96
CA GLY A 433 16.05 -6.42 -9.68
C GLY A 433 15.89 -5.77 -8.29
N ASP A 434 16.95 -5.09 -7.85
CA ASP A 434 16.95 -4.31 -6.61
C ASP A 434 17.06 -2.80 -6.91
N PRO A 435 15.92 -2.08 -6.97
CA PRO A 435 15.93 -0.63 -7.14
C PRO A 435 16.73 0.11 -6.06
N SER A 436 16.86 -0.49 -4.87
CA SER A 436 17.61 0.11 -3.76
C SER A 436 19.11 0.13 -4.06
N ALA A 437 19.64 -0.90 -4.72
CA ALA A 437 21.03 -0.96 -5.14
C ALA A 437 21.34 0.12 -6.19
N ALA A 438 20.45 0.31 -7.17
CA ALA A 438 20.57 1.37 -8.16
C ALA A 438 20.55 2.77 -7.51
N LEU A 439 19.69 2.98 -6.51
CA LEU A 439 19.64 4.24 -5.78
C LEU A 439 20.89 4.48 -4.94
N LEU A 440 21.51 3.44 -4.38
CA LEU A 440 22.76 3.59 -3.65
C LEU A 440 23.87 4.18 -4.54
N GLU A 441 24.01 3.71 -5.78
CA GLU A 441 24.98 4.27 -6.73
C GLU A 441 24.68 5.74 -7.07
N VAL A 442 23.41 6.08 -7.29
CA VAL A 442 22.99 7.48 -7.56
C VAL A 442 23.31 8.40 -6.39
N LEU A 443 23.18 7.90 -5.16
CA LEU A 443 23.22 8.71 -3.94
C LEU A 443 24.58 8.67 -3.23
N ASP A 444 25.40 7.67 -3.52
CA ASP A 444 26.72 7.54 -2.90
C ASP A 444 27.67 8.61 -3.42
N PRO A 445 28.17 9.51 -2.56
CA PRO A 445 29.11 10.54 -2.97
C PRO A 445 30.46 10.03 -3.53
N GLU A 446 30.75 8.74 -3.36
CA GLU A 446 31.96 8.11 -3.89
C GLU A 446 31.78 7.56 -5.31
N GLN A 447 30.53 7.37 -5.74
CA GLN A 447 30.18 6.73 -7.01
C GLN A 447 29.34 7.65 -7.94
N ASN A 448 28.63 8.63 -7.39
CA ASN A 448 27.67 9.43 -8.13
C ASN A 448 28.26 10.45 -9.11
N ASP A 449 29.57 10.68 -9.09
CA ASP A 449 30.28 11.50 -10.05
C ASP A 449 30.51 10.79 -11.42
N THR A 450 30.34 9.47 -11.43
CA THR A 450 30.50 8.60 -12.60
C THR A 450 29.26 7.72 -12.85
N PHE A 451 28.09 8.19 -12.44
CA PHE A 451 26.83 7.46 -12.65
C PHE A 451 26.60 7.17 -14.13
N THR A 452 26.26 5.91 -14.44
CA THR A 452 26.01 5.46 -15.81
C THR A 452 24.61 4.93 -15.97
N ASP A 453 23.80 5.62 -16.78
CA ASP A 453 22.48 5.16 -17.22
C ASP A 453 22.67 4.19 -18.40
N HIS A 454 21.93 3.08 -18.41
CA HIS A 454 22.07 2.03 -19.44
C HIS A 454 21.68 2.48 -20.85
N PHE A 455 20.81 3.49 -20.98
CA PHE A 455 20.46 4.05 -22.29
C PHE A 455 21.50 5.05 -22.77
N ILE A 456 21.94 5.95 -21.87
CA ILE A 456 22.93 7.00 -22.19
C ILE A 456 24.32 6.40 -22.38
N ASP A 457 24.68 5.39 -21.56
CA ASP A 457 25.95 4.66 -21.62
C ASP A 457 27.22 5.59 -21.60
N LEU A 458 27.07 6.73 -20.93
CA LEU A 458 28.13 7.70 -20.69
C LEU A 458 28.12 8.08 -19.21
N PRO A 459 29.29 8.22 -18.58
CA PRO A 459 29.37 8.64 -17.18
C PRO A 459 28.81 10.08 -17.04
N TYR A 460 27.90 10.26 -16.09
CA TYR A 460 27.26 11.53 -15.79
C TYR A 460 27.50 11.92 -14.33
N ASP A 461 27.98 13.13 -14.11
CA ASP A 461 28.32 13.64 -12.78
C ASP A 461 27.06 14.16 -12.06
N LEU A 462 26.58 13.40 -11.08
CA LEU A 462 25.46 13.74 -10.20
C LEU A 462 25.92 14.37 -8.86
N SER A 463 27.23 14.58 -8.64
CA SER A 463 27.79 15.03 -7.36
C SER A 463 27.29 16.40 -6.91
N LYS A 464 26.83 17.24 -7.85
CA LYS A 464 26.31 18.60 -7.58
C LYS A 464 24.81 18.65 -7.33
N VAL A 465 24.11 17.54 -7.50
CA VAL A 465 22.68 17.42 -7.24
C VAL A 465 22.43 17.51 -5.72
N PHE A 466 21.40 18.24 -5.34
CA PHE A 466 20.94 18.29 -3.95
C PHE A 466 19.81 17.29 -3.74
N TRP A 467 20.13 16.15 -3.14
CA TRP A 467 19.19 15.06 -2.93
C TRP A 467 18.33 15.30 -1.69
N ILE A 468 17.02 15.20 -1.84
CA ILE A 468 16.04 15.16 -0.76
C ILE A 468 15.19 13.91 -0.95
N MET A 469 14.92 13.20 0.13
CA MET A 469 14.03 12.06 0.14
C MET A 469 12.81 12.30 1.01
N THR A 470 11.70 11.62 0.70
CA THR A 470 10.56 11.58 1.62
C THR A 470 10.15 10.14 1.90
N ALA A 471 9.71 9.90 3.13
CA ALA A 471 9.12 8.65 3.56
C ALA A 471 7.95 8.92 4.51
N ASN A 472 7.04 7.96 4.64
CA ASN A 472 6.02 8.00 5.66
C ASN A 472 6.43 7.20 6.89
N VAL A 473 7.16 6.10 6.70
CA VAL A 473 7.59 5.18 7.77
C VAL A 473 9.06 4.82 7.60
N ILE A 474 9.87 5.05 8.64
CA ILE A 474 11.32 4.74 8.63
C ILE A 474 11.59 3.24 8.47
N GLY A 475 10.79 2.40 9.13
CA GLY A 475 11.02 0.95 9.17
C GLY A 475 10.98 0.24 7.82
N ASN A 476 10.39 0.87 6.80
CA ASN A 476 10.30 0.33 5.45
C ASN A 476 11.45 0.79 4.53
N ILE A 477 12.34 1.66 5.02
CA ILE A 477 13.50 2.11 4.25
C ILE A 477 14.62 1.07 4.37
N PRO A 478 15.23 0.62 3.28
CA PRO A 478 16.36 -0.29 3.31
C PRO A 478 17.52 0.29 4.15
N ARG A 479 18.08 -0.52 5.06
CA ARG A 479 19.15 -0.09 5.99
C ARG A 479 20.35 0.58 5.30
N PRO A 480 20.87 0.08 4.15
CA PRO A 480 22.01 0.72 3.48
C PRO A 480 21.72 2.15 3.01
N LEU A 481 20.47 2.45 2.66
CA LEU A 481 20.04 3.82 2.34
C LEU A 481 19.92 4.65 3.61
N LEU A 482 19.33 4.07 4.67
CA LEU A 482 19.10 4.76 5.94
C LEU A 482 20.40 5.27 6.57
N ASP A 483 21.49 4.48 6.50
CA ASP A 483 22.81 4.83 7.04
C ASP A 483 23.43 6.06 6.38
N ARG A 484 22.97 6.46 5.19
CA ARG A 484 23.42 7.62 4.44
C ARG A 484 22.53 8.85 4.58
N MET A 485 21.43 8.72 5.34
CA MET A 485 20.40 9.74 5.45
C MET A 485 20.51 10.52 6.76
N GLU A 486 20.29 11.81 6.69
CA GLU A 486 19.94 12.64 7.85
C GLU A 486 18.43 12.75 7.94
N ILE A 487 17.86 12.16 9.00
CA ILE A 487 16.42 12.08 9.19
C ILE A 487 15.90 13.36 9.83
N ILE A 488 14.90 13.97 9.22
CA ILE A 488 14.14 15.08 9.76
C ILE A 488 12.69 14.66 9.95
N ASP A 489 12.25 14.54 11.20
CA ASP A 489 10.92 14.06 11.53
C ASP A 489 9.86 15.16 11.45
N PHE A 490 8.82 14.88 10.68
CA PHE A 490 7.60 15.70 10.56
C PHE A 490 6.52 15.13 11.46
N SER A 491 6.19 15.86 12.50
CA SER A 491 5.08 15.51 13.41
C SER A 491 3.72 15.93 12.84
N SER A 492 2.66 15.39 13.45
CA SER A 492 1.28 15.80 13.21
C SER A 492 1.05 17.26 13.60
N TYR A 493 0.16 17.94 12.86
CA TYR A 493 -0.30 19.29 13.21
C TYR A 493 -1.37 19.27 14.29
N THR A 494 -1.32 20.22 15.19
CA THR A 494 -2.41 20.53 16.10
C THR A 494 -3.59 21.15 15.37
N GLU A 495 -4.77 21.19 15.98
CA GLU A 495 -5.93 21.85 15.39
C GLU A 495 -5.69 23.34 15.11
N ASP A 496 -5.02 24.04 16.03
CA ASP A 496 -4.70 25.47 15.85
C ASP A 496 -3.72 25.69 14.70
N GLU A 497 -2.69 24.84 14.55
CA GLU A 497 -1.78 24.88 13.40
C GLU A 497 -2.53 24.62 12.09
N LYS A 498 -3.43 23.63 12.05
CA LYS A 498 -4.26 23.35 10.85
C LYS A 498 -5.14 24.53 10.48
N VAL A 499 -5.74 25.23 11.46
CA VAL A 499 -6.52 26.45 11.21
C VAL A 499 -5.64 27.55 10.61
N GLN A 500 -4.44 27.78 11.15
CA GLN A 500 -3.52 28.78 10.62
C GLN A 500 -3.02 28.42 9.21
N ILE A 501 -2.67 27.16 8.97
CA ILE A 501 -2.28 26.65 7.65
C ILE A 501 -3.43 26.83 6.66
N ALA A 502 -4.66 26.48 7.07
CA ALA A 502 -5.84 26.66 6.24
C ALA A 502 -6.04 28.12 5.84
N LYS A 503 -5.98 29.05 6.79
CA LYS A 503 -6.15 30.50 6.54
C LYS A 503 -5.09 31.09 5.65
N LYS A 504 -3.82 30.78 5.94
CA LYS A 504 -2.68 31.41 5.24
C LYS A 504 -2.42 30.84 3.87
N TYR A 505 -2.66 29.53 3.67
CA TYR A 505 -2.23 28.84 2.46
C TYR A 505 -3.35 28.11 1.72
N LEU A 506 -4.15 27.26 2.41
CA LEU A 506 -5.09 26.39 1.71
C LEU A 506 -6.31 27.13 1.16
N VAL A 507 -6.92 28.01 1.95
CA VAL A 507 -8.10 28.76 1.53
C VAL A 507 -7.77 29.69 0.36
N PRO A 508 -6.72 30.55 0.40
CA PRO A 508 -6.35 31.38 -0.75
C PRO A 508 -6.04 30.57 -2.00
N LYS A 509 -5.35 29.44 -1.84
CA LYS A 509 -5.02 28.54 -2.94
C LYS A 509 -6.29 27.95 -3.57
N GLN A 510 -7.17 27.39 -2.74
CA GLN A 510 -8.40 26.75 -3.23
C GLN A 510 -9.41 27.73 -3.81
N LEU A 511 -9.52 28.94 -3.30
CA LEU A 511 -10.33 30.00 -3.89
C LEU A 511 -9.81 30.36 -5.30
N LYS A 512 -8.49 30.54 -5.44
CA LYS A 512 -7.86 30.84 -6.73
C LYS A 512 -8.03 29.70 -7.74
N GLU A 513 -7.79 28.46 -7.33
CA GLU A 513 -7.91 27.29 -8.20
C GLU A 513 -9.34 27.03 -8.68
N ASN A 514 -10.34 27.39 -7.88
CA ASN A 514 -11.76 27.23 -8.22
C ASN A 514 -12.44 28.51 -8.74
N GLY A 515 -11.69 29.59 -9.01
CA GLY A 515 -12.21 30.81 -9.61
C GLY A 515 -13.13 31.63 -8.71
N VAL A 516 -13.10 31.43 -7.39
CA VAL A 516 -13.92 32.17 -6.41
C VAL A 516 -13.09 33.32 -5.83
N MET A 517 -13.63 34.54 -5.82
CA MET A 517 -12.89 35.69 -5.29
C MET A 517 -12.86 35.68 -3.75
N PRO A 518 -11.74 36.06 -3.09
CA PRO A 518 -11.64 36.08 -1.62
C PRO A 518 -12.69 36.98 -0.91
N ARG A 519 -13.21 37.97 -1.59
CA ARG A 519 -14.30 38.84 -1.07
C ARG A 519 -15.68 38.13 -1.01
N GLU A 520 -15.84 37.08 -1.82
CA GLU A 520 -17.12 36.38 -1.98
C GLU A 520 -17.25 35.21 -0.96
N ALA A 521 -16.13 34.61 -0.56
CA ALA A 521 -16.15 33.47 0.36
C ALA A 521 -15.17 33.69 1.53
N LYS A 522 -15.69 33.78 2.74
CA LYS A 522 -14.90 33.96 3.97
C LYS A 522 -15.03 32.73 4.86
N PHE A 523 -13.91 32.07 5.14
CA PHE A 523 -13.83 31.00 6.10
C PHE A 523 -13.44 31.55 7.47
N SER A 524 -14.37 31.54 8.42
CA SER A 524 -14.09 31.92 9.81
C SER A 524 -13.32 30.81 10.53
N ASP A 525 -12.63 31.15 11.61
CA ASP A 525 -11.90 30.16 12.46
C ASP A 525 -12.85 29.09 12.99
N SER A 526 -14.07 29.46 13.37
CA SER A 526 -15.09 28.53 13.83
C SER A 526 -15.47 27.52 12.73
N VAL A 527 -15.67 27.98 11.49
CA VAL A 527 -15.96 27.10 10.36
C VAL A 527 -14.80 26.16 10.08
N LEU A 528 -13.56 26.66 10.06
CA LEU A 528 -12.38 25.84 9.83
C LEU A 528 -12.22 24.78 10.92
N ARG A 529 -12.45 25.13 12.20
CA ARG A 529 -12.41 24.16 13.31
C ARG A 529 -13.46 23.06 13.15
N HIS A 530 -14.69 23.39 12.74
CA HIS A 530 -15.71 22.38 12.47
C HIS A 530 -15.36 21.52 11.26
N ILE A 531 -14.80 22.08 10.19
CA ILE A 531 -14.32 21.29 9.06
C ILE A 531 -13.22 20.30 9.52
N ILE A 532 -12.28 20.76 10.35
CA ILE A 532 -11.19 19.93 10.86
C ILE A 532 -11.72 18.80 11.75
N ARG A 533 -12.65 19.10 12.68
CA ARG A 533 -13.16 18.14 13.67
C ARG A 533 -14.16 17.15 13.07
N ASP A 534 -15.11 17.66 12.27
CA ASP A 534 -16.31 16.91 11.89
C ASP A 534 -16.16 16.25 10.51
N TYR A 535 -15.23 16.71 9.66
CA TYR A 535 -15.08 16.24 8.28
C TYR A 535 -13.68 15.69 7.95
N THR A 536 -12.67 15.94 8.79
CA THR A 536 -11.30 15.45 8.54
C THR A 536 -10.71 14.76 9.79
N ARG A 537 -10.09 13.61 9.60
CA ARG A 537 -9.38 12.88 10.65
C ARG A 537 -8.03 12.45 10.09
N GLU A 538 -7.05 13.35 10.18
CA GLU A 538 -5.72 13.14 9.59
C GLU A 538 -4.63 13.86 10.41
N ALA A 539 -3.39 13.37 10.33
CA ALA A 539 -2.22 13.99 10.94
C ALA A 539 -1.83 15.30 10.24
N GLY A 540 -1.92 15.34 8.93
CA GLY A 540 -1.60 16.49 8.09
C GLY A 540 -2.81 17.36 7.72
N VAL A 541 -2.77 17.93 6.50
CA VAL A 541 -3.80 18.84 5.97
C VAL A 541 -4.28 18.49 4.56
N ARG A 542 -4.00 17.26 4.08
CA ARG A 542 -4.36 16.84 2.71
C ARG A 542 -5.86 16.68 2.50
N THR A 543 -6.55 16.07 3.45
CA THR A 543 -8.01 15.92 3.41
C THR A 543 -8.69 17.26 3.67
N LEU A 544 -8.12 18.08 4.57
CA LEU A 544 -8.59 19.44 4.83
C LEU A 544 -8.55 20.30 3.56
N GLU A 545 -7.47 20.26 2.81
CA GLU A 545 -7.35 20.95 1.52
C GLU A 545 -8.42 20.49 0.53
N LYS A 546 -8.64 19.17 0.39
CA LYS A 546 -9.68 18.60 -0.48
C LYS A 546 -11.08 19.02 -0.04
N THR A 547 -11.34 19.09 1.26
CA THR A 547 -12.63 19.46 1.83
C THR A 547 -12.92 20.94 1.60
N ILE A 548 -11.92 21.82 1.83
CA ILE A 548 -12.01 23.25 1.49
C ILE A 548 -12.28 23.42 -0.02
N GLY A 549 -11.56 22.69 -0.88
CA GLY A 549 -11.77 22.69 -2.32
C GLY A 549 -13.19 22.24 -2.70
N SER A 550 -13.78 21.29 -1.98
CA SER A 550 -15.17 20.87 -2.20
C SER A 550 -16.17 21.97 -1.86
N VAL A 551 -15.94 22.73 -0.81
CA VAL A 551 -16.74 23.93 -0.49
C VAL A 551 -16.61 24.96 -1.61
N CYS A 552 -15.37 25.27 -2.03
CA CYS A 552 -15.12 26.25 -3.09
C CYS A 552 -15.80 25.87 -4.42
N ARG A 553 -15.78 24.58 -4.80
CA ARG A 553 -16.48 24.09 -6.01
C ARG A 553 -18.00 24.26 -5.93
N LYS A 554 -18.61 24.02 -4.78
CA LYS A 554 -20.05 24.27 -4.60
C LYS A 554 -20.40 25.74 -4.67
N LEU A 555 -19.56 26.61 -4.11
CA LEU A 555 -19.71 28.07 -4.25
C LEU A 555 -19.56 28.51 -5.70
N ALA A 556 -18.55 28.01 -6.42
CA ALA A 556 -18.36 28.30 -7.83
C ALA A 556 -19.58 27.86 -8.68
N LYS A 557 -20.16 26.69 -8.37
CA LYS A 557 -21.42 26.25 -9.01
C LYS A 557 -22.55 27.23 -8.71
N ALA A 558 -22.76 27.63 -7.45
CA ALA A 558 -23.81 28.57 -7.07
C ALA A 558 -23.69 29.93 -7.78
N ILE A 559 -22.46 30.46 -7.91
CA ILE A 559 -22.17 31.72 -8.64
C ILE A 559 -22.62 31.64 -10.11
N LEU A 560 -22.51 30.48 -10.75
CA LEU A 560 -22.83 30.30 -12.17
C LEU A 560 -24.30 29.94 -12.43
N VAL A 561 -24.96 29.31 -11.47
CA VAL A 561 -26.32 28.74 -11.66
C VAL A 561 -27.40 29.61 -11.02
N ASP A 562 -27.13 30.24 -9.87
CA ASP A 562 -28.11 30.93 -9.09
C ASP A 562 -28.11 32.44 -9.40
N GLU A 563 -29.29 33.06 -9.64
CA GLU A 563 -29.40 34.52 -9.84
C GLU A 563 -28.94 35.32 -8.61
N LYS A 564 -29.14 34.78 -7.41
CA LYS A 564 -28.69 35.36 -6.12
C LYS A 564 -28.00 34.29 -5.28
N PRO A 565 -26.74 33.98 -5.56
CA PRO A 565 -26.06 32.91 -4.87
C PRO A 565 -25.83 33.25 -3.38
N ASP A 566 -26.18 32.31 -2.50
CA ASP A 566 -25.77 32.39 -1.11
C ASP A 566 -24.34 31.88 -0.97
N LEU A 567 -23.38 32.77 -0.77
CA LEU A 567 -21.95 32.47 -0.63
C LEU A 567 -21.49 32.45 0.84
N SER A 568 -22.43 32.54 1.79
CA SER A 568 -22.11 32.50 3.20
C SER A 568 -21.59 31.11 3.59
N ILE A 569 -20.50 31.05 4.37
CA ILE A 569 -19.96 29.80 4.91
C ILE A 569 -20.10 29.87 6.43
N THR A 570 -21.14 29.22 6.94
CA THR A 570 -21.44 29.15 8.37
C THR A 570 -21.42 27.71 8.85
N VAL A 571 -21.20 27.49 10.14
CA VAL A 571 -21.20 26.14 10.74
C VAL A 571 -22.52 25.41 10.45
N LYS A 572 -23.67 26.13 10.54
CA LYS A 572 -25.00 25.54 10.27
C LYS A 572 -25.19 25.08 8.83
N ARG A 573 -24.45 25.66 7.89
CA ARG A 573 -24.52 25.35 6.48
C ARG A 573 -23.52 24.31 6.02
N LEU A 574 -22.58 23.93 6.87
CA LEU A 574 -21.60 22.89 6.50
C LEU A 574 -22.25 21.57 6.07
N PRO A 575 -23.33 21.08 6.70
CA PRO A 575 -24.01 19.87 6.22
C PRO A 575 -24.58 19.99 4.79
N ASP A 576 -25.03 21.16 4.37
CA ASP A 576 -25.52 21.39 3.01
C ASP A 576 -24.38 21.43 2.00
N LEU A 577 -23.21 21.95 2.43
CA LEU A 577 -22.02 22.07 1.59
C LEU A 577 -21.20 20.78 1.52
N LEU A 578 -21.14 19.98 2.57
CA LEU A 578 -20.24 18.84 2.69
C LEU A 578 -20.94 17.50 2.93
N GLY A 579 -22.26 17.55 3.17
CA GLY A 579 -23.04 16.42 3.66
C GLY A 579 -23.00 16.30 5.19
N PRO A 580 -23.60 15.26 5.77
CA PRO A 580 -23.59 15.05 7.21
C PRO A 580 -22.16 14.92 7.74
N ALA A 581 -21.94 15.32 8.99
CA ALA A 581 -20.65 15.18 9.66
C ALA A 581 -20.17 13.73 9.58
N ARG A 582 -18.93 13.53 9.13
CA ARG A 582 -18.34 12.19 9.00
C ARG A 582 -17.85 11.64 10.33
N PHE A 583 -17.41 12.55 11.19
CA PHE A 583 -16.91 12.21 12.52
C PHE A 583 -17.79 12.95 13.52
N LEU A 584 -18.61 12.20 14.20
CA LEU A 584 -19.31 12.73 15.35
C LEU A 584 -18.30 12.95 16.47
N PRO A 585 -18.42 14.01 17.30
CA PRO A 585 -17.64 14.09 18.51
C PRO A 585 -17.82 12.76 19.22
N SER A 586 -16.73 12.03 19.46
CA SER A 586 -16.80 10.84 20.30
C SER A 586 -17.51 11.28 21.57
N SER A 587 -18.68 10.69 21.84
CA SER A 587 -19.33 10.80 23.12
C SER A 587 -18.41 10.06 24.10
N HIS A 588 -17.26 10.67 24.48
CA HIS A 588 -16.54 10.18 25.62
C HIS A 588 -17.53 10.15 26.75
N ASN A 589 -17.65 8.99 27.31
CA ASN A 589 -18.47 8.79 28.46
C ASN A 589 -18.10 9.85 29.49
N ARG A 590 -19.02 10.73 29.82
CA ARG A 590 -18.77 11.83 30.76
C ARG A 590 -18.99 11.38 32.21
N GLN A 591 -19.08 10.07 32.44
CA GLN A 591 -19.32 9.48 33.75
C GLN A 591 -18.22 8.47 34.07
N ASP A 592 -17.92 8.37 35.32
CA ASP A 592 -16.97 7.37 35.83
C ASP A 592 -17.63 5.98 35.76
N GLU A 593 -17.02 5.03 35.08
CA GLU A 593 -17.59 3.71 34.85
C GLU A 593 -16.63 2.60 35.27
N VAL A 594 -17.22 1.45 35.69
CA VAL A 594 -16.47 0.26 36.04
C VAL A 594 -16.05 -0.50 34.78
N GLY A 595 -14.77 -0.81 34.70
CA GLY A 595 -14.24 -1.61 33.58
C GLY A 595 -14.00 -0.85 32.29
N LEU A 596 -14.27 0.47 32.24
CA LEU A 596 -14.05 1.31 31.09
C LEU A 596 -12.88 2.28 31.32
N VAL A 597 -11.83 2.19 30.48
CA VAL A 597 -10.62 3.02 30.59
C VAL A 597 -10.27 3.66 29.28
N THR A 598 -9.90 4.93 29.32
CA THR A 598 -9.43 5.69 28.18
C THR A 598 -7.92 5.49 27.97
N GLY A 599 -7.55 4.79 26.92
CA GLY A 599 -6.18 4.62 26.46
C GLY A 599 -5.80 5.58 25.33
N LEU A 600 -4.50 5.70 25.08
CA LEU A 600 -3.95 6.52 24.01
C LEU A 600 -3.13 5.67 23.04
N ALA A 601 -3.46 5.74 21.77
CA ALA A 601 -2.76 5.07 20.68
C ALA A 601 -2.14 6.06 19.70
N TRP A 602 -1.14 5.59 18.98
CA TRP A 602 -0.59 6.27 17.81
C TRP A 602 -0.82 5.43 16.56
N THR A 603 -1.25 6.09 15.49
CA THR A 603 -1.48 5.49 14.19
C THR A 603 -0.78 6.32 13.10
N GLN A 604 -0.69 5.78 11.89
CA GLN A 604 -0.13 6.52 10.74
C GLN A 604 -0.90 7.82 10.41
N VAL A 605 -2.13 7.95 10.88
CA VAL A 605 -2.95 9.16 10.69
C VAL A 605 -2.89 10.11 11.89
N GLY A 606 -2.13 9.78 12.93
CA GLY A 606 -1.94 10.59 14.13
C GLY A 606 -2.30 9.88 15.44
N GLY A 607 -2.40 10.64 16.52
CA GLY A 607 -2.83 10.10 17.80
C GLY A 607 -4.34 9.87 17.86
N GLU A 608 -4.73 8.79 18.53
CA GLU A 608 -6.12 8.38 18.75
C GLU A 608 -6.36 8.05 20.23
N VAL A 609 -7.62 8.25 20.62
CA VAL A 609 -8.09 7.84 21.94
C VAL A 609 -8.83 6.52 21.76
N LEU A 610 -8.46 5.53 22.55
CA LEU A 610 -9.04 4.19 22.52
C LEU A 610 -9.71 3.89 23.85
N GLU A 611 -10.99 3.57 23.80
CA GLU A 611 -11.69 3.02 24.96
C GLU A 611 -11.35 1.53 25.08
N THR A 612 -11.05 1.09 26.28
CA THR A 612 -10.81 -0.30 26.64
C THR A 612 -11.87 -0.73 27.61
N GLU A 613 -12.72 -1.64 27.19
CA GLU A 613 -13.81 -2.19 28.00
C GLU A 613 -13.41 -3.55 28.55
N VAL A 614 -13.61 -3.77 29.84
CA VAL A 614 -13.41 -5.07 30.48
C VAL A 614 -14.64 -5.44 31.30
N VAL A 615 -15.15 -6.63 31.03
CA VAL A 615 -16.25 -7.20 31.80
C VAL A 615 -15.79 -8.49 32.46
N ALA A 616 -16.08 -8.61 33.76
CA ALA A 616 -15.85 -9.81 34.53
C ALA A 616 -17.18 -10.57 34.71
N VAL A 617 -17.28 -11.80 34.18
CA VAL A 617 -18.48 -12.63 34.25
C VAL A 617 -18.17 -13.95 34.93
N LYS A 618 -19.18 -14.59 35.53
CA LYS A 618 -19.01 -15.95 36.09
C LYS A 618 -18.63 -16.92 34.97
N GLY A 619 -17.53 -17.66 35.17
CA GLY A 619 -17.01 -18.55 34.14
C GLY A 619 -16.04 -19.59 34.68
N LYS A 620 -15.01 -19.91 33.89
CA LYS A 620 -14.01 -20.96 34.17
C LYS A 620 -12.57 -20.41 34.19
N GLY A 621 -12.39 -19.08 34.30
CA GLY A 621 -11.09 -18.43 34.27
C GLY A 621 -10.55 -18.14 32.86
N SER A 622 -11.42 -18.08 31.85
CA SER A 622 -11.05 -17.83 30.47
C SER A 622 -10.77 -16.33 30.22
N LEU A 623 -9.80 -16.04 29.33
CA LEU A 623 -9.55 -14.72 28.82
C LEU A 623 -10.05 -14.62 27.37
N ILE A 624 -11.04 -13.75 27.16
CA ILE A 624 -11.63 -13.50 25.85
C ILE A 624 -11.17 -12.13 25.37
N LEU A 625 -10.60 -12.07 24.16
CA LEU A 625 -10.08 -10.85 23.55
C LEU A 625 -10.82 -10.56 22.26
N THR A 626 -11.39 -9.36 22.12
CA THR A 626 -12.10 -8.92 20.93
C THR A 626 -11.66 -7.50 20.50
N GLY A 627 -11.83 -7.16 19.20
CA GLY A 627 -11.45 -5.84 18.68
C GLY A 627 -10.27 -5.84 17.70
N ARG A 628 -9.98 -6.97 17.01
CA ARG A 628 -8.86 -7.16 16.07
C ARG A 628 -7.51 -6.78 16.66
N LEU A 629 -7.19 -7.40 17.79
CA LEU A 629 -5.91 -7.20 18.47
C LEU A 629 -4.81 -7.99 17.75
N GLY A 630 -3.69 -7.35 17.45
CA GLY A 630 -2.46 -7.98 17.01
C GLY A 630 -1.78 -8.80 18.13
N ASP A 631 -0.74 -9.52 17.78
CA ASP A 631 -0.13 -10.48 18.71
C ASP A 631 0.58 -9.77 19.90
N VAL A 632 1.27 -8.65 19.65
CA VAL A 632 1.90 -7.86 20.71
C VAL A 632 0.87 -7.34 21.72
N MET A 633 -0.31 -6.95 21.24
CA MET A 633 -1.39 -6.46 22.11
C MET A 633 -2.05 -7.59 22.90
N LYS A 634 -2.15 -8.82 22.35
CA LYS A 634 -2.60 -10.02 23.08
C LYS A 634 -1.62 -10.41 24.19
N GLU A 635 -0.31 -10.34 23.92
CA GLU A 635 0.72 -10.54 24.94
C GLU A 635 0.62 -9.50 26.05
N SER A 636 0.41 -8.23 25.70
CA SER A 636 0.22 -7.13 26.66
C SER A 636 -1.02 -7.36 27.54
N ALA A 637 -2.13 -7.85 26.97
CA ALA A 637 -3.32 -8.23 27.73
C ALA A 637 -3.03 -9.37 28.71
N THR A 638 -2.29 -10.38 28.27
CA THR A 638 -1.88 -11.52 29.12
C THR A 638 -0.98 -11.06 30.27
N ALA A 639 -0.03 -10.16 30.00
CA ALA A 639 0.82 -9.55 31.02
C ALA A 639 0.01 -8.75 32.04
N ALA A 640 -0.99 -7.98 31.59
CA ALA A 640 -1.90 -7.22 32.43
C ALA A 640 -2.73 -8.14 33.36
N VAL A 641 -3.28 -9.21 32.84
CA VAL A 641 -4.00 -10.23 33.66
C VAL A 641 -3.06 -10.84 34.70
N THR A 642 -1.84 -11.20 34.32
CA THR A 642 -0.85 -11.80 35.20
C THR A 642 -0.45 -10.84 36.35
N TYR A 643 -0.28 -9.56 36.04
CA TYR A 643 -0.02 -8.53 37.05
C TYR A 643 -1.18 -8.43 38.04
N VAL A 644 -2.43 -8.34 37.59
CA VAL A 644 -3.59 -8.22 38.48
C VAL A 644 -3.75 -9.48 39.33
N ARG A 645 -3.51 -10.68 38.76
CA ARG A 645 -3.49 -11.95 39.52
C ARG A 645 -2.47 -11.94 40.64
N ARG A 646 -1.28 -11.44 40.40
CA ARG A 646 -0.21 -11.32 41.40
C ARG A 646 -0.58 -10.39 42.55
N ARG A 647 -1.42 -9.37 42.29
CA ARG A 647 -1.86 -8.37 43.24
C ARG A 647 -3.24 -8.64 43.82
N ALA A 648 -3.73 -9.88 43.70
CA ALA A 648 -5.08 -10.26 44.12
C ALA A 648 -5.37 -9.91 45.59
N ASP A 649 -4.44 -10.22 46.49
CA ASP A 649 -4.57 -9.95 47.95
C ASP A 649 -4.68 -8.46 48.22
N GLU A 650 -3.86 -7.65 47.60
CA GLU A 650 -3.82 -6.19 47.79
C GLU A 650 -5.03 -5.49 47.19
N LEU A 651 -5.60 -6.09 46.09
CA LEU A 651 -6.82 -5.63 45.47
C LEU A 651 -8.09 -6.21 46.15
N ALA A 652 -7.92 -7.01 47.19
CA ALA A 652 -9.00 -7.69 47.92
C ALA A 652 -9.89 -8.52 47.02
N LEU A 653 -9.31 -9.25 46.03
CA LEU A 653 -10.01 -10.09 45.12
C LEU A 653 -10.29 -11.49 45.75
N PRO A 654 -11.38 -12.18 45.40
CA PRO A 654 -11.65 -13.54 45.87
C PRO A 654 -10.52 -14.49 45.47
N GLU A 655 -10.14 -15.45 46.37
CA GLU A 655 -9.06 -16.41 46.08
C GLU A 655 -9.32 -17.26 44.83
N ASP A 656 -10.59 -17.50 44.48
CA ASP A 656 -11.03 -18.35 43.38
C ASP A 656 -11.40 -17.56 42.12
N PHE A 657 -11.16 -16.23 42.07
CA PHE A 657 -11.54 -15.43 40.88
C PHE A 657 -10.88 -15.94 39.61
N ASN A 658 -9.67 -16.49 39.68
CA ASN A 658 -8.92 -17.06 38.54
C ASN A 658 -9.59 -18.27 37.89
N THR A 659 -10.46 -18.98 38.63
CA THR A 659 -11.12 -20.23 38.17
C THR A 659 -12.63 -20.09 38.02
N LYS A 660 -13.20 -18.98 38.54
CA LYS A 660 -14.67 -18.77 38.51
C LYS A 660 -15.09 -17.50 37.77
N THR A 661 -14.13 -16.73 37.24
CA THR A 661 -14.43 -15.47 36.56
C THR A 661 -13.75 -15.45 35.20
N ASP A 662 -14.54 -15.37 34.12
CA ASP A 662 -14.03 -15.10 32.78
C ASP A 662 -13.88 -13.59 32.61
N LEU A 663 -12.76 -13.19 31.99
CA LEU A 663 -12.48 -11.81 31.66
C LEU A 663 -12.65 -11.61 30.16
N HIS A 664 -13.52 -10.68 29.77
CA HIS A 664 -13.67 -10.28 28.38
C HIS A 664 -13.12 -8.86 28.21
N ILE A 665 -12.05 -8.73 27.44
CA ILE A 665 -11.45 -7.44 27.07
C ILE A 665 -11.89 -7.11 25.67
N HIS A 666 -12.53 -5.96 25.49
CA HIS A 666 -13.00 -5.46 24.21
C HIS A 666 -12.38 -4.09 23.92
N LEU A 667 -11.79 -3.94 22.74
CA LEU A 667 -11.38 -2.64 22.20
C LEU A 667 -12.29 -2.31 21.01
N PRO A 668 -13.24 -1.35 21.18
CA PRO A 668 -14.16 -0.95 20.12
C PRO A 668 -13.46 -0.53 18.81
N GLU A 669 -14.22 -0.30 17.74
CA GLU A 669 -13.72 0.03 16.39
C GLU A 669 -12.94 -1.13 15.73
N GLY A 670 -13.53 -2.32 15.68
CA GLY A 670 -12.95 -3.53 15.09
C GLY A 670 -12.61 -3.47 13.59
N ALA A 671 -12.92 -2.36 12.91
CA ALA A 671 -12.52 -2.15 11.52
C ALA A 671 -11.01 -1.86 11.37
N ILE A 672 -10.36 -1.32 12.41
CA ILE A 672 -8.95 -0.93 12.41
C ILE A 672 -8.14 -1.96 13.20
N PRO A 673 -7.13 -2.63 12.61
CA PRO A 673 -6.22 -3.49 13.36
C PRO A 673 -5.45 -2.67 14.40
N LYS A 674 -5.35 -3.21 15.63
CA LYS A 674 -4.66 -2.58 16.75
C LYS A 674 -3.53 -3.49 17.22
N ASP A 675 -2.29 -2.97 17.23
CA ASP A 675 -1.15 -3.72 17.72
C ASP A 675 -0.17 -2.79 18.46
N GLY A 676 0.50 -3.33 19.47
CA GLY A 676 1.51 -2.63 20.24
C GLY A 676 1.37 -2.80 21.76
N PRO A 677 2.47 -2.62 22.51
CA PRO A 677 2.51 -2.85 23.95
C PRO A 677 1.93 -1.68 24.78
N SER A 678 1.66 -0.53 24.15
CA SER A 678 1.35 0.75 24.83
C SER A 678 0.00 0.81 25.57
N ALA A 679 -0.87 -0.22 25.37
CA ALA A 679 -2.14 -0.35 26.08
C ALA A 679 -2.04 -1.16 27.39
N GLY A 680 -0.85 -1.60 27.79
CA GLY A 680 -0.66 -2.48 28.94
C GLY A 680 -1.22 -1.93 30.24
N ILE A 681 -0.89 -0.68 30.59
CA ILE A 681 -1.42 -0.05 31.81
C ILE A 681 -2.92 0.22 31.69
N THR A 682 -3.44 0.51 30.52
CA THR A 682 -4.88 0.70 30.25
C THR A 682 -5.66 -0.57 30.53
N MET A 683 -5.20 -1.71 29.95
CA MET A 683 -5.82 -3.02 30.17
C MET A 683 -5.75 -3.45 31.64
N ALA A 684 -4.58 -3.27 32.29
CA ALA A 684 -4.43 -3.62 33.72
C ALA A 684 -5.37 -2.81 34.60
N THR A 685 -5.54 -1.51 34.30
CA THR A 685 -6.49 -0.65 35.05
C THR A 685 -7.93 -1.10 34.83
N ALA A 686 -8.32 -1.41 33.57
CA ALA A 686 -9.66 -1.86 33.24
C ALA A 686 -9.98 -3.21 33.94
N ILE A 687 -9.03 -4.15 33.95
CA ILE A 687 -9.17 -5.46 34.62
C ILE A 687 -9.31 -5.24 36.14
N ALA A 688 -8.45 -4.44 36.73
CA ALA A 688 -8.51 -4.14 38.17
C ALA A 688 -9.83 -3.46 38.55
N SER A 689 -10.32 -2.52 37.76
CA SER A 689 -11.62 -1.88 37.92
C SER A 689 -12.78 -2.89 37.82
N ALA A 690 -12.82 -3.71 36.78
CA ALA A 690 -13.87 -4.71 36.57
C ALA A 690 -13.94 -5.73 37.72
N LEU A 691 -12.79 -6.16 38.25
CA LEU A 691 -12.72 -7.15 39.34
C LEU A 691 -13.00 -6.55 40.72
N THR A 692 -12.59 -5.31 40.95
CA THR A 692 -12.82 -4.63 42.26
C THR A 692 -14.17 -3.90 42.35
N GLY A 693 -14.85 -3.71 41.20
CA GLY A 693 -16.09 -2.92 41.13
C GLY A 693 -15.88 -1.41 41.32
N LYS A 694 -14.62 -0.92 41.30
CA LYS A 694 -14.31 0.51 41.42
C LYS A 694 -14.35 1.17 40.06
N ALA A 695 -15.08 2.29 39.96
CA ALA A 695 -15.17 3.05 38.69
C ALA A 695 -13.82 3.70 38.34
N VAL A 696 -13.58 3.85 37.06
CA VAL A 696 -12.43 4.59 36.50
C VAL A 696 -12.86 6.00 36.16
N ARG A 697 -12.01 6.97 36.48
CA ARG A 697 -12.26 8.38 36.17
C ARG A 697 -12.29 8.62 34.66
N HIS A 698 -13.37 9.21 34.19
CA HIS A 698 -13.59 9.53 32.76
C HIS A 698 -12.67 10.65 32.23
N ASP A 699 -12.16 11.53 33.12
CA ASP A 699 -11.29 12.65 32.76
C ASP A 699 -9.79 12.28 32.70
N VAL A 700 -9.46 10.99 32.89
CA VAL A 700 -8.10 10.45 32.90
C VAL A 700 -7.87 9.57 31.67
N ALA A 701 -6.80 9.83 30.94
CA ALA A 701 -6.30 8.93 29.90
C ALA A 701 -4.89 8.44 30.26
N MET A 702 -4.49 7.32 29.67
CA MET A 702 -3.20 6.73 29.97
C MET A 702 -2.57 6.00 28.80
N THR A 703 -1.25 5.89 28.83
CA THR A 703 -0.47 5.04 27.90
C THR A 703 0.80 4.57 28.58
N GLY A 704 1.19 3.35 28.35
CA GLY A 704 2.39 2.75 28.92
C GLY A 704 2.40 1.24 28.71
N GLU A 705 3.58 0.68 28.57
CA GLU A 705 3.79 -0.76 28.59
C GLU A 705 3.89 -1.24 30.04
N ILE A 706 3.33 -2.40 30.34
CA ILE A 706 3.37 -3.00 31.67
C ILE A 706 4.27 -4.24 31.67
N THR A 707 5.07 -4.37 32.73
CA THR A 707 5.80 -5.61 33.01
C THR A 707 5.02 -6.51 33.96
N LEU A 708 5.36 -7.79 34.03
CA LEU A 708 4.75 -8.74 35.00
C LEU A 708 4.93 -8.33 36.47
N ARG A 709 5.88 -7.44 36.75
CA ARG A 709 6.14 -6.90 38.09
C ARG A 709 5.40 -5.60 38.40
N GLY A 710 4.74 -5.01 37.37
CA GLY A 710 4.01 -3.77 37.47
C GLY A 710 4.82 -2.52 37.16
N SER A 711 6.07 -2.64 36.70
CA SER A 711 6.83 -1.49 36.22
C SER A 711 6.21 -0.97 34.92
N VAL A 712 6.16 0.35 34.80
CA VAL A 712 5.63 1.03 33.61
C VAL A 712 6.80 1.46 32.75
N LEU A 713 6.84 0.93 31.52
CA LEU A 713 7.91 1.18 30.54
C LEU A 713 7.53 2.26 29.53
N PRO A 714 8.53 2.98 28.97
CA PRO A 714 8.30 4.06 28.01
C PRO A 714 7.72 3.56 26.70
N VAL A 715 6.95 4.43 26.03
CA VAL A 715 6.26 4.15 24.77
C VAL A 715 6.48 5.28 23.78
N GLY A 716 6.32 4.98 22.48
CA GLY A 716 6.46 5.97 21.41
C GLY A 716 5.21 6.83 21.18
N GLY A 717 5.38 7.92 20.41
CA GLY A 717 4.29 8.77 19.92
C GLY A 717 3.62 9.62 21.01
N ILE A 718 4.36 10.05 22.04
CA ILE A 718 3.81 10.82 23.17
C ILE A 718 3.15 12.13 22.71
N LYS A 719 3.80 12.87 21.82
CA LYS A 719 3.24 14.12 21.29
C LYS A 719 1.86 13.91 20.67
N GLU A 720 1.75 12.96 19.78
CA GLU A 720 0.50 12.64 19.06
C GLU A 720 -0.58 12.13 20.01
N LYS A 721 -0.23 11.28 20.95
CA LYS A 721 -1.12 10.74 21.98
C LYS A 721 -1.69 11.82 22.86
N VAL A 722 -0.84 12.73 23.34
CA VAL A 722 -1.24 13.84 24.20
C VAL A 722 -2.11 14.85 23.46
N ILE A 723 -1.79 15.17 22.18
CA ILE A 723 -2.62 16.03 21.34
C ILE A 723 -4.00 15.40 21.11
N ALA A 724 -4.07 14.07 20.93
CA ALA A 724 -5.34 13.38 20.79
C ALA A 724 -6.18 13.46 22.08
N ALA A 725 -5.59 13.26 23.24
CA ALA A 725 -6.24 13.41 24.54
C ALA A 725 -6.79 14.85 24.73
N HIS A 726 -5.97 15.87 24.42
CA HIS A 726 -6.37 17.27 24.48
C HIS A 726 -7.58 17.57 23.57
N ARG A 727 -7.56 17.03 22.33
CA ARG A 727 -8.66 17.22 21.34
C ARG A 727 -10.01 16.73 21.85
N VAL A 728 -10.05 15.65 22.62
CA VAL A 728 -11.29 15.07 23.17
C VAL A 728 -11.66 15.63 24.54
N GLY A 729 -10.84 16.54 25.09
CA GLY A 729 -11.13 17.25 26.33
C GLY A 729 -10.69 16.53 27.61
N ILE A 730 -9.83 15.51 27.51
CA ILE A 730 -9.21 14.85 28.67
C ILE A 730 -8.41 15.89 29.45
N LYS A 731 -8.51 15.82 30.80
CA LYS A 731 -7.86 16.77 31.69
C LYS A 731 -6.56 16.26 32.24
N LYS A 732 -6.44 14.95 32.45
CA LYS A 732 -5.27 14.34 33.08
C LYS A 732 -4.74 13.20 32.23
N VAL A 733 -3.43 13.14 32.04
CA VAL A 733 -2.77 12.03 31.28
C VAL A 733 -1.70 11.38 32.16
N LEU A 734 -1.78 10.05 32.27
CA LEU A 734 -0.78 9.24 32.96
C LEU A 734 0.24 8.74 31.92
N LEU A 735 1.50 9.06 32.15
CA LEU A 735 2.63 8.76 31.26
C LEU A 735 3.74 8.03 32.01
N PRO A 736 4.50 7.15 31.34
CA PRO A 736 5.71 6.60 31.94
C PRO A 736 6.72 7.69 32.31
N GLU A 737 7.41 7.53 33.45
CA GLU A 737 8.42 8.50 33.93
C GLU A 737 9.50 8.78 32.88
N ASP A 738 9.98 7.74 32.18
CA ASP A 738 11.02 7.87 31.16
C ASP A 738 10.57 8.66 29.91
N ASN A 739 9.26 8.81 29.67
CA ASN A 739 8.73 9.66 28.61
C ASN A 739 8.68 11.17 29.01
N LYS A 740 9.12 11.55 30.19
CA LYS A 740 9.24 12.97 30.57
C LYS A 740 10.11 13.76 29.60
N ARG A 741 11.13 13.12 29.04
CA ARG A 741 11.99 13.70 28.00
C ARG A 741 11.24 14.08 26.72
N ASP A 742 10.22 13.30 26.36
CA ASP A 742 9.47 13.48 25.11
C ASP A 742 8.46 14.65 25.21
N MET A 743 8.23 15.16 26.43
CA MET A 743 7.39 16.33 26.65
C MET A 743 7.95 17.62 26.04
N VAL A 744 9.23 17.65 25.69
CA VAL A 744 9.84 18.79 24.98
C VAL A 744 9.11 19.06 23.67
N ASP A 745 8.63 18.01 23.01
CA ASP A 745 7.96 18.07 21.71
C ASP A 745 6.47 18.40 21.77
N VAL A 746 5.87 18.37 22.96
CA VAL A 746 4.45 18.72 23.17
C VAL A 746 4.29 20.25 23.14
N PRO A 747 3.32 20.80 22.37
CA PRO A 747 3.06 22.23 22.31
C PRO A 747 2.75 22.84 23.70
N GLN A 748 3.26 24.05 23.94
CA GLN A 748 3.11 24.68 25.25
C GLN A 748 1.65 24.85 25.68
N LYS A 749 0.77 25.24 24.75
CA LYS A 749 -0.67 25.35 25.01
C LYS A 749 -1.28 24.05 25.55
N VAL A 750 -0.90 22.91 25.00
CA VAL A 750 -1.39 21.60 25.45
C VAL A 750 -0.85 21.28 26.85
N LYS A 751 0.40 21.68 27.15
CA LYS A 751 0.98 21.55 28.48
C LYS A 751 0.27 22.39 29.53
N ASP A 752 -0.19 23.58 29.15
CA ASP A 752 -0.89 24.50 30.03
C ASP A 752 -2.35 24.10 30.30
N ASP A 753 -2.99 23.41 29.32
CA ASP A 753 -4.39 23.01 29.38
C ASP A 753 -4.64 21.66 30.07
N MET A 754 -3.58 20.86 30.33
CA MET A 754 -3.68 19.48 30.81
C MET A 754 -2.72 19.19 31.99
N ASP A 755 -3.15 18.26 32.82
CA ASP A 755 -2.36 17.71 33.95
C ASP A 755 -1.60 16.46 33.49
N PHE A 756 -0.29 16.40 33.72
CA PHE A 756 0.57 15.24 33.40
C PHE A 756 1.11 14.59 34.64
N VAL A 757 0.78 13.32 34.84
CA VAL A 757 1.30 12.53 35.95
C VAL A 757 2.25 11.47 35.41
N PHE A 758 3.50 11.53 35.85
CA PHE A 758 4.53 10.56 35.47
C PHE A 758 4.59 9.43 36.45
N VAL A 759 4.49 8.19 35.94
CA VAL A 759 4.37 6.98 36.78
C VAL A 759 5.48 5.99 36.44
N ARG A 760 5.98 5.30 37.48
CA ARG A 760 6.99 4.22 37.35
C ARG A 760 6.40 2.85 37.60
N HIS A 761 5.30 2.79 38.33
CA HIS A 761 4.67 1.55 38.74
C HIS A 761 3.16 1.62 38.62
N MET A 762 2.55 0.49 38.32
CA MET A 762 1.12 0.36 38.12
C MET A 762 0.27 0.78 39.33
N ASP A 763 0.81 0.67 40.55
CA ASP A 763 0.11 1.13 41.77
C ASP A 763 -0.21 2.62 41.69
N GLN A 764 0.73 3.41 41.18
CA GLN A 764 0.55 4.85 41.00
C GLN A 764 -0.54 5.12 39.94
N VAL A 765 -0.61 4.27 38.91
CA VAL A 765 -1.67 4.37 37.88
C VAL A 765 -3.03 4.10 38.51
N LEU A 766 -3.18 3.02 39.26
CA LEU A 766 -4.45 2.66 39.91
C LEU A 766 -4.89 3.74 40.92
N GLU A 767 -3.96 4.30 41.70
CA GLU A 767 -4.27 5.38 42.65
C GLU A 767 -4.82 6.64 41.95
N GLN A 768 -4.33 6.99 40.79
CA GLN A 768 -4.75 8.18 40.01
C GLN A 768 -5.99 7.93 39.15
N ALA A 769 -6.20 6.72 38.69
CA ALA A 769 -7.26 6.38 37.73
C ALA A 769 -8.56 5.90 38.39
N LEU A 770 -8.48 5.15 39.50
CA LEU A 770 -9.67 4.62 40.17
C LEU A 770 -10.30 5.66 41.11
N VAL A 771 -11.62 5.66 41.13
CA VAL A 771 -12.39 6.44 42.11
C VAL A 771 -12.22 5.78 43.47
N LYS A 772 -11.93 6.60 44.51
CA LYS A 772 -11.67 6.14 45.86
C LYS A 772 -12.90 5.52 46.51
#